data_4571876fa4eea93b4db2124e044b76d8
#
_entry.id   4571876fa4eea93b4db2124e044b76d8
#
_cell.length_a   1.000
_cell.length_b   1.000
_cell.length_c   1.000
_cell.angle_alpha   90.00
_cell.angle_beta   90.00
_cell.angle_gamma   90.00
#
_symmetry.space_group_name_H-M   'P 1'
#
loop_
_entity.id
_entity.type
_entity.pdbx_description
1 polymer ?
#
loop_
_entity_poly.entity_id
_entity_poly.type
_entity_poly.pdbx_seq_one_letter_code
_entity_poly.pdbx_strand_id
1 'polypeptide(L)'
;MTQIFHSMIAAILGISEKQIGQTLSLLDDGATIPFISRYRKEMTGGLDEVQIESIRTHYEKLKETAKRKETIVATIREQGKMTPELQKRIDDTWDSTALEDIYLPYKPKRKTRAEAARQKGLEPLATLLMLQREPHPEQRAAAFVKGDVKDADDALKGARDIIAEQVSENERARNMLRNTFARQALLTAKVIKGKEEEGAKYRDYFDCSEPLKRCSSHRLLAIRRAEAEGLLKVSISLNDEECVERLERQFVQSNNACGKQVAEAVQDAYKRLLKPSIETEFAAQSKERADDEAIRVFAENLRQLLLASPLGQKRVMGIDPGFRTGCKVVCLDAQGNLLHNENIYPHPPVNQSKEAFAKLQKMIEAYKVEAIAVGNGTASRETEDFLKRQTFNREVQIFIVSEQGASIYSASKIARDEFPEYDVTVRGAVSIARRLMDPLAELVKIDPKSIGVGQYQHDVDQTKLKKSLDQTVENCVNLVGVNLNTASSHLLTYISGLGPQLAQNIVNYRAENGAFASRKELMKVPRMGAKAFEQCAGFLRIPNAGNPLDNTAVHPESYHIVEQMAKDLGCSVAELIADKELRRKIQPERYLSPTVGMPTLKDILQELEKPGRDPRGPIKVFEFDKNVRTIDDLRIGMELPGIVGNITNFGAFVDIGIKENGLIHLSQLAQKYVSNPNEIVSIHQQVRVKVLSVDTERKRIQLTMIGVSG
;
A
#
# COMPACT_ATOMS: atom_id res chain seq x y z
N MET A 1 11.09 -19.18 23.20
CA MET A 1 10.18 -18.35 22.38
C MET A 1 10.77 -17.96 21.04
N THR A 2 11.95 -17.35 20.98
CA THR A 2 12.57 -16.85 19.73
C THR A 2 12.70 -17.94 18.65
N GLN A 3 13.15 -19.14 19.02
CA GLN A 3 13.31 -20.25 18.06
C GLN A 3 11.96 -20.75 17.50
N ILE A 4 10.90 -20.74 18.32
CA ILE A 4 9.54 -21.09 17.88
C ILE A 4 9.05 -20.07 16.83
N PHE A 5 9.31 -18.78 17.05
CA PHE A 5 8.95 -17.73 16.08
C PHE A 5 9.68 -17.91 14.76
N HIS A 6 10.99 -18.22 14.79
CA HIS A 6 11.77 -18.47 13.56
C HIS A 6 11.19 -19.63 12.77
N SER A 7 10.86 -20.75 13.44
CA SER A 7 10.29 -21.93 12.78
C SER A 7 8.91 -21.63 12.17
N MET A 8 8.05 -20.90 12.90
CA MET A 8 6.73 -20.50 12.39
C MET A 8 6.83 -19.58 11.17
N ILE A 9 7.70 -18.56 11.23
CA ILE A 9 7.92 -17.64 10.11
C ILE A 9 8.51 -18.38 8.92
N ALA A 10 9.44 -19.32 9.17
CA ALA A 10 10.02 -20.17 8.14
C ALA A 10 8.96 -20.99 7.39
N ALA A 11 8.03 -21.59 8.13
CA ALA A 11 6.93 -22.36 7.55
C ALA A 11 5.97 -21.50 6.72
N ILE A 12 5.72 -20.24 7.12
CA ILE A 12 4.82 -19.32 6.42
C ILE A 12 5.47 -18.78 5.14
N LEU A 13 6.74 -18.34 5.22
CA LEU A 13 7.39 -17.61 4.14
C LEU A 13 8.24 -18.48 3.22
N GLY A 14 8.49 -19.74 3.57
CA GLY A 14 9.39 -20.63 2.82
C GLY A 14 10.87 -20.18 2.89
N ILE A 15 11.26 -19.45 3.95
CA ILE A 15 12.60 -18.92 4.18
C ILE A 15 13.24 -19.73 5.30
N SER A 16 14.54 -20.01 5.25
CA SER A 16 15.20 -20.80 6.29
C SER A 16 15.24 -20.09 7.63
N GLU A 17 15.14 -20.85 8.75
CA GLU A 17 15.22 -20.32 10.12
C GLU A 17 16.51 -19.53 10.36
N LYS A 18 17.62 -19.95 9.74
CA LYS A 18 18.91 -19.25 9.83
C LYS A 18 18.83 -17.84 9.23
N GLN A 19 18.25 -17.71 8.02
CA GLN A 19 18.07 -16.40 7.37
C GLN A 19 17.16 -15.50 8.20
N ILE A 20 16.07 -16.04 8.73
CA ILE A 20 15.14 -15.31 9.59
C ILE A 20 15.84 -14.80 10.85
N GLY A 21 16.57 -15.69 11.56
CA GLY A 21 17.30 -15.32 12.77
C GLY A 21 18.33 -14.22 12.53
N GLN A 22 19.10 -14.33 11.44
CA GLN A 22 20.10 -13.32 11.04
C GLN A 22 19.43 -11.98 10.66
N THR A 23 18.32 -12.04 9.93
CA THR A 23 17.56 -10.83 9.55
C THR A 23 17.00 -10.13 10.78
N LEU A 24 16.40 -10.87 11.71
CA LEU A 24 15.86 -10.29 12.95
C LEU A 24 16.96 -9.72 13.84
N SER A 25 18.12 -10.36 13.92
CA SER A 25 19.28 -9.81 14.64
C SER A 25 19.73 -8.46 14.07
N LEU A 26 19.81 -8.33 12.73
CA LEU A 26 20.14 -7.08 12.07
C LEU A 26 19.11 -5.98 12.34
N LEU A 27 17.81 -6.33 12.33
CA LEU A 27 16.73 -5.40 12.63
C LEU A 27 16.74 -4.96 14.10
N ASP A 28 16.98 -5.89 15.04
CA ASP A 28 17.09 -5.60 16.47
C ASP A 28 18.32 -4.74 16.78
N ASP A 29 19.40 -4.90 16.01
CA ASP A 29 20.58 -4.02 16.03
C ASP A 29 20.27 -2.63 15.39
N GLY A 30 19.05 -2.42 14.91
CA GLY A 30 18.56 -1.16 14.35
C GLY A 30 19.07 -0.88 12.93
N ALA A 31 19.42 -1.91 12.15
CA ALA A 31 19.66 -1.77 10.72
C ALA A 31 18.32 -1.59 9.97
N THR A 32 18.32 -0.72 8.98
CA THR A 32 17.14 -0.46 8.16
C THR A 32 16.98 -1.52 7.06
N ILE A 33 15.75 -1.67 6.56
CA ILE A 33 15.45 -2.66 5.52
C ILE A 33 16.24 -2.41 4.24
N PRO A 34 16.32 -1.17 3.69
CA PRO A 34 17.14 -0.92 2.51
C PRO A 34 18.63 -1.25 2.70
N PHE A 35 19.17 -0.97 3.89
CA PHE A 35 20.55 -1.31 4.19
C PHE A 35 20.79 -2.81 4.26
N ILE A 36 19.90 -3.56 4.91
CA ILE A 36 20.00 -5.02 5.02
C ILE A 36 19.92 -5.66 3.63
N SER A 37 18.91 -5.30 2.83
CA SER A 37 18.68 -5.90 1.51
C SER A 37 19.83 -5.63 0.53
N ARG A 38 20.50 -4.48 0.67
CA ARG A 38 21.58 -4.10 -0.24
C ARG A 38 22.98 -4.51 0.25
N TYR A 39 23.28 -4.30 1.52
CA TYR A 39 24.65 -4.41 2.04
C TYR A 39 24.87 -5.55 3.04
N ARG A 40 23.86 -6.38 3.32
CA ARG A 40 23.98 -7.54 4.24
C ARG A 40 23.46 -8.84 3.61
N LYS A 41 23.62 -8.95 2.28
CA LYS A 41 23.14 -10.09 1.47
C LYS A 41 23.73 -11.43 1.91
N GLU A 42 25.00 -11.46 2.30
CA GLU A 42 25.66 -12.67 2.77
C GLU A 42 25.03 -13.21 4.06
N MET A 43 24.65 -12.31 4.97
CA MET A 43 24.03 -12.69 6.23
C MET A 43 22.59 -13.17 6.01
N THR A 44 21.84 -12.50 5.15
CA THR A 44 20.41 -12.82 4.90
C THR A 44 20.21 -13.87 3.81
N GLY A 45 21.26 -14.24 3.09
CA GLY A 45 21.16 -15.15 1.94
C GLY A 45 20.47 -14.49 0.74
N GLY A 46 20.58 -13.17 0.59
CA GLY A 46 20.08 -12.41 -0.56
C GLY A 46 18.59 -12.07 -0.49
N LEU A 47 18.01 -11.97 0.71
CA LEU A 47 16.61 -11.53 0.88
C LEU A 47 16.43 -10.09 0.37
N ASP A 48 15.34 -9.87 -0.34
CA ASP A 48 14.91 -8.55 -0.78
C ASP A 48 14.15 -7.78 0.31
N GLU A 49 13.85 -6.50 0.05
CA GLU A 49 13.16 -5.62 0.99
C GLU A 49 11.74 -6.09 1.32
N VAL A 50 11.06 -6.77 0.39
CA VAL A 50 9.70 -7.30 0.60
C VAL A 50 9.74 -8.50 1.55
N GLN A 51 10.71 -9.38 1.36
CA GLN A 51 10.92 -10.55 2.22
C GLN A 51 11.32 -10.13 3.64
N ILE A 52 12.22 -9.15 3.77
CA ILE A 52 12.66 -8.63 5.07
C ILE A 52 11.50 -7.97 5.82
N GLU A 53 10.69 -7.14 5.13
CA GLU A 53 9.48 -6.53 5.72
C GLU A 53 8.46 -7.60 6.13
N SER A 54 8.28 -8.65 5.34
CA SER A 54 7.40 -9.76 5.66
C SER A 54 7.86 -10.49 6.94
N ILE A 55 9.16 -10.74 7.09
CA ILE A 55 9.74 -11.33 8.31
C ILE A 55 9.44 -10.43 9.51
N ARG A 56 9.69 -9.13 9.41
CA ARG A 56 9.43 -8.15 10.48
C ARG A 56 7.97 -8.16 10.89
N THR A 57 7.06 -8.09 9.92
CA THR A 57 5.62 -8.04 10.15
C THR A 57 5.10 -9.30 10.85
N HIS A 58 5.52 -10.48 10.41
CA HIS A 58 5.14 -11.73 11.07
C HIS A 58 5.72 -11.85 12.48
N TYR A 59 6.95 -11.40 12.69
CA TYR A 59 7.58 -11.40 14.00
C TYR A 59 6.88 -10.46 14.99
N GLU A 60 6.52 -9.25 14.57
CA GLU A 60 5.73 -8.31 15.37
C GLU A 60 4.36 -8.92 15.74
N LYS A 61 3.66 -9.53 14.79
CA LYS A 61 2.38 -10.20 15.03
C LYS A 61 2.49 -11.36 16.04
N LEU A 62 3.56 -12.16 15.95
CA LEU A 62 3.81 -13.23 16.92
C LEU A 62 4.11 -12.68 18.31
N LYS A 63 4.87 -11.58 18.42
CA LYS A 63 5.10 -10.89 19.71
C LYS A 63 3.79 -10.38 20.33
N GLU A 64 2.91 -9.79 19.54
CA GLU A 64 1.59 -9.34 19.99
C GLU A 64 0.75 -10.52 20.48
N THR A 65 0.74 -11.62 19.73
CA THR A 65 0.04 -12.85 20.14
C THR A 65 0.61 -13.41 21.43
N ALA A 66 1.94 -13.44 21.60
CA ALA A 66 2.58 -13.89 22.84
C ALA A 66 2.16 -13.02 24.05
N LYS A 67 2.20 -11.71 23.90
CA LYS A 67 1.72 -10.77 24.93
C LYS A 67 0.23 -10.97 25.25
N ARG A 68 -0.58 -11.25 24.23
CA ARG A 68 -1.99 -11.57 24.43
C ARG A 68 -2.19 -12.85 25.21
N LYS A 69 -1.41 -13.92 24.93
CA LYS A 69 -1.42 -15.17 25.72
C LYS A 69 -1.11 -14.92 27.18
N GLU A 70 -0.07 -14.13 27.49
CA GLU A 70 0.28 -13.78 28.88
C GLU A 70 -0.90 -13.11 29.60
N THR A 71 -1.58 -12.18 28.96
CA THR A 71 -2.78 -11.52 29.52
C THR A 71 -3.91 -12.52 29.79
N ILE A 72 -4.17 -13.42 28.84
CA ILE A 72 -5.20 -14.45 28.98
C ILE A 72 -4.89 -15.40 30.13
N VAL A 73 -3.65 -15.90 30.19
CA VAL A 73 -3.18 -16.79 31.26
C VAL A 73 -3.30 -16.12 32.62
N ALA A 74 -2.89 -14.86 32.75
CA ALA A 74 -3.00 -14.11 33.99
C ALA A 74 -4.47 -14.02 34.46
N THR A 75 -5.37 -13.63 33.55
CA THR A 75 -6.80 -13.48 33.88
C THR A 75 -7.45 -14.80 34.30
N ILE A 76 -7.13 -15.91 33.63
CA ILE A 76 -7.69 -17.24 33.99
C ILE A 76 -7.12 -17.74 35.33
N ARG A 77 -5.84 -17.46 35.58
CA ARG A 77 -5.20 -17.79 36.90
C ARG A 77 -5.82 -17.02 38.06
N GLU A 78 -6.08 -15.72 37.86
CA GLU A 78 -6.77 -14.87 38.86
C GLU A 78 -8.16 -15.41 39.20
N GLN A 79 -8.85 -16.06 38.26
CA GLN A 79 -10.13 -16.71 38.46
C GLN A 79 -10.01 -18.11 39.12
N GLY A 80 -8.80 -18.62 39.34
CA GLY A 80 -8.59 -19.96 39.86
C GLY A 80 -9.03 -21.09 38.93
N LYS A 81 -9.19 -20.82 37.61
CA LYS A 81 -9.69 -21.79 36.64
C LYS A 81 -8.62 -22.38 35.72
N MET A 82 -7.36 -22.04 35.93
CA MET A 82 -6.27 -22.55 35.11
C MET A 82 -5.98 -24.02 35.42
N THR A 83 -5.99 -24.87 34.39
CA THR A 83 -5.56 -26.27 34.46
C THR A 83 -4.33 -26.48 33.58
N PRO A 84 -3.51 -27.55 33.84
CA PRO A 84 -2.36 -27.87 33.02
C PRO A 84 -2.71 -28.07 31.54
N GLU A 85 -3.85 -28.72 31.26
CA GLU A 85 -4.35 -28.96 29.89
C GLU A 85 -4.72 -27.66 29.19
N LEU A 86 -5.39 -26.74 29.91
CA LEU A 86 -5.76 -25.43 29.36
C LEU A 86 -4.53 -24.58 29.09
N GLN A 87 -3.55 -24.58 30.03
CA GLN A 87 -2.29 -23.88 29.82
C GLN A 87 -1.58 -24.39 28.56
N LYS A 88 -1.46 -25.72 28.41
CA LYS A 88 -0.85 -26.32 27.22
C LYS A 88 -1.58 -25.91 25.94
N ARG A 89 -2.93 -25.95 25.92
CA ARG A 89 -3.73 -25.53 24.77
C ARG A 89 -3.46 -24.07 24.40
N ILE A 90 -3.38 -23.17 25.36
CA ILE A 90 -3.06 -21.76 25.13
C ILE A 90 -1.64 -21.62 24.57
N ASP A 91 -0.67 -22.37 25.13
CA ASP A 91 0.73 -22.31 24.71
C ASP A 91 0.92 -22.82 23.27
N ASP A 92 0.18 -23.85 22.87
CA ASP A 92 0.26 -24.45 21.54
C ASP A 92 -0.51 -23.64 20.46
N THR A 93 -1.45 -22.77 20.86
CA THR A 93 -2.32 -22.03 19.93
C THR A 93 -1.72 -20.68 19.56
N TRP A 94 -1.42 -20.44 18.27
CA TRP A 94 -0.88 -19.18 17.74
C TRP A 94 -1.84 -18.44 16.79
N ASP A 95 -2.94 -19.08 16.42
CA ASP A 95 -4.03 -18.40 15.71
C ASP A 95 -4.82 -17.53 16.70
N SER A 96 -4.94 -16.24 16.39
CA SER A 96 -5.59 -15.26 17.27
C SER A 96 -7.08 -15.55 17.49
N THR A 97 -7.77 -16.06 16.47
CA THR A 97 -9.20 -16.38 16.55
C THR A 97 -9.43 -17.61 17.45
N ALA A 98 -8.63 -18.66 17.27
CA ALA A 98 -8.67 -19.84 18.11
C ALA A 98 -8.30 -19.53 19.56
N LEU A 99 -7.32 -18.64 19.77
CA LEU A 99 -6.91 -18.18 21.10
C LEU A 99 -8.03 -17.44 21.83
N GLU A 100 -8.73 -16.53 21.13
CA GLU A 100 -9.89 -15.82 21.69
C GLU A 100 -11.07 -16.75 21.99
N ASP A 101 -11.28 -17.80 21.18
CA ASP A 101 -12.32 -18.81 21.47
C ASP A 101 -12.00 -19.62 22.73
N ILE A 102 -10.73 -20.00 22.93
CA ILE A 102 -10.29 -20.66 24.18
C ILE A 102 -10.54 -19.75 25.38
N TYR A 103 -10.31 -18.45 25.22
CA TYR A 103 -10.48 -17.45 26.29
C TYR A 103 -11.95 -17.09 26.54
N LEU A 104 -12.84 -17.22 25.55
CA LEU A 104 -14.22 -16.72 25.60
C LEU A 104 -15.01 -17.15 26.85
N PRO A 105 -14.97 -18.43 27.30
CA PRO A 105 -15.66 -18.85 28.52
C PRO A 105 -15.12 -18.22 29.82
N TYR A 106 -13.88 -17.75 29.80
CA TYR A 106 -13.20 -17.17 30.95
C TYR A 106 -13.17 -15.63 30.94
N LYS A 107 -13.62 -15.04 29.83
CA LYS A 107 -13.64 -13.58 29.69
C LYS A 107 -14.58 -12.96 30.69
N PRO A 108 -14.16 -11.97 31.50
CA PRO A 108 -15.04 -11.30 32.47
C PRO A 108 -16.29 -10.73 31.79
N LYS A 109 -17.45 -11.18 32.22
CA LYS A 109 -18.74 -10.77 31.67
C LYS A 109 -19.45 -9.81 32.61
N ARG A 110 -20.02 -8.76 32.07
CA ARG A 110 -20.80 -7.80 32.84
C ARG A 110 -22.21 -7.73 32.26
N LYS A 111 -23.25 -7.94 33.11
CA LYS A 111 -24.67 -7.73 32.77
C LYS A 111 -25.21 -8.56 31.58
N THR A 112 -24.73 -9.81 31.41
CA THR A 112 -25.38 -10.72 30.46
C THR A 112 -26.67 -11.31 31.05
N ARG A 113 -27.63 -11.76 30.20
CA ARG A 113 -28.83 -12.48 30.66
C ARG A 113 -28.47 -13.76 31.42
N ALA A 114 -27.46 -14.47 30.90
CA ALA A 114 -26.98 -15.69 31.54
C ALA A 114 -26.36 -15.40 32.91
N GLU A 115 -25.59 -14.32 33.05
CA GLU A 115 -25.02 -13.94 34.34
C GLU A 115 -26.10 -13.56 35.36
N ALA A 116 -27.13 -12.82 34.93
CA ALA A 116 -28.29 -12.52 35.77
C ALA A 116 -29.02 -13.80 36.19
N ALA A 117 -29.15 -14.78 35.29
CA ALA A 117 -29.75 -16.08 35.61
C ALA A 117 -28.86 -16.91 36.58
N ARG A 118 -27.54 -16.88 36.46
CA ARG A 118 -26.62 -17.50 37.43
C ARG A 118 -26.75 -16.89 38.82
N GLN A 119 -26.87 -15.57 38.90
CA GLN A 119 -27.06 -14.83 40.19
C GLN A 119 -28.40 -15.24 40.84
N LYS A 120 -29.42 -15.59 40.08
CA LYS A 120 -30.68 -16.17 40.54
C LYS A 120 -30.57 -17.65 40.95
N GLY A 121 -29.40 -18.29 40.82
CA GLY A 121 -29.16 -19.68 41.16
C GLY A 121 -29.70 -20.71 40.16
N LEU A 122 -29.86 -20.33 38.89
CA LEU A 122 -30.49 -21.20 37.85
C LEU A 122 -29.48 -22.11 37.12
N GLU A 123 -28.18 -22.05 37.44
CA GLU A 123 -27.17 -22.88 36.77
C GLU A 123 -27.36 -24.42 36.96
N PRO A 124 -27.78 -24.93 38.15
CA PRO A 124 -28.12 -26.35 38.30
C PRO A 124 -29.29 -26.78 37.42
N LEU A 125 -30.30 -25.92 37.22
CA LEU A 125 -31.41 -26.17 36.31
C LEU A 125 -30.94 -26.24 34.85
N ALA A 126 -30.07 -25.32 34.42
CA ALA A 126 -29.47 -25.34 33.09
C ALA A 126 -28.70 -26.67 32.85
N THR A 127 -27.88 -27.09 33.84
CA THR A 127 -27.16 -28.37 33.79
C THR A 127 -28.10 -29.57 33.67
N LEU A 128 -29.21 -29.60 34.44
CA LEU A 128 -30.21 -30.61 34.37
C LEU A 128 -30.88 -30.71 32.97
N LEU A 129 -31.24 -29.56 32.39
CA LEU A 129 -31.80 -29.48 31.05
C LEU A 129 -30.81 -29.99 29.99
N MET A 130 -29.54 -29.66 30.10
CA MET A 130 -28.50 -30.12 29.17
C MET A 130 -28.26 -31.64 29.23
N LEU A 131 -28.49 -32.29 30.35
CA LEU A 131 -28.45 -33.76 30.45
C LEU A 131 -29.57 -34.43 29.69
N GLN A 132 -30.69 -33.73 29.43
CA GLN A 132 -31.86 -34.20 28.65
C GLN A 132 -32.47 -35.55 29.12
N ARG A 133 -32.37 -35.82 30.42
CA ARG A 133 -32.88 -37.08 31.02
C ARG A 133 -34.17 -36.88 31.80
N GLU A 134 -34.52 -35.65 32.15
CA GLU A 134 -35.70 -35.33 32.94
C GLU A 134 -36.95 -35.23 32.05
N PRO A 135 -38.01 -36.05 32.30
CA PRO A 135 -39.21 -36.01 31.50
C PRO A 135 -40.13 -34.80 31.79
N HIS A 136 -40.03 -34.21 32.99
CA HIS A 136 -40.89 -33.12 33.46
C HIS A 136 -40.06 -31.89 33.94
N PRO A 137 -39.41 -31.19 33.06
CA PRO A 137 -38.55 -30.07 33.44
C PRO A 137 -39.31 -28.89 34.11
N GLU A 138 -40.61 -28.72 33.82
CA GLU A 138 -41.44 -27.71 34.47
C GLU A 138 -41.61 -27.99 35.98
N GLN A 139 -41.79 -29.26 36.37
CA GLN A 139 -41.90 -29.64 37.78
C GLN A 139 -40.58 -29.42 38.51
N ARG A 140 -39.46 -29.69 37.85
CA ARG A 140 -38.13 -29.40 38.41
C ARG A 140 -37.87 -27.91 38.51
N ALA A 141 -38.28 -27.12 37.51
CA ALA A 141 -38.15 -25.67 37.51
C ALA A 141 -38.90 -25.00 38.68
N ALA A 142 -40.03 -25.55 39.09
CA ALA A 142 -40.80 -25.07 40.24
C ALA A 142 -39.97 -25.04 41.54
N ALA A 143 -39.00 -25.94 41.73
CA ALA A 143 -38.12 -25.95 42.87
C ALA A 143 -37.13 -24.77 42.91
N PHE A 144 -36.94 -24.06 41.78
CA PHE A 144 -36.08 -22.89 41.65
C PHE A 144 -36.80 -21.55 41.75
N VAL A 145 -38.12 -21.58 41.94
CA VAL A 145 -38.96 -20.38 42.15
C VAL A 145 -38.65 -19.83 43.53
N LYS A 146 -37.60 -18.96 43.65
CA LYS A 146 -37.13 -18.33 44.86
C LYS A 146 -36.62 -16.93 44.56
N GLY A 147 -36.76 -16.01 45.50
CA GLY A 147 -36.21 -14.64 45.35
C GLY A 147 -36.83 -13.91 44.13
N ASP A 148 -35.97 -13.54 43.19
CA ASP A 148 -36.37 -12.79 41.98
C ASP A 148 -36.90 -13.68 40.85
N VAL A 149 -37.05 -15.01 41.05
CA VAL A 149 -37.64 -15.92 40.07
C VAL A 149 -39.16 -15.99 40.30
N LYS A 150 -39.94 -15.50 39.35
CA LYS A 150 -41.38 -15.32 39.47
C LYS A 150 -42.18 -16.63 39.45
N ASP A 151 -41.85 -17.50 38.51
CA ASP A 151 -42.52 -18.76 38.25
C ASP A 151 -41.61 -19.78 37.57
N ALA A 152 -42.09 -20.98 37.29
CA ALA A 152 -41.34 -22.04 36.63
C ALA A 152 -40.90 -21.67 35.20
N ASP A 153 -41.71 -20.87 34.50
CA ASP A 153 -41.33 -20.41 33.14
C ASP A 153 -40.21 -19.41 33.16
N ASP A 154 -40.20 -18.47 34.13
CA ASP A 154 -39.04 -17.54 34.34
C ASP A 154 -37.77 -18.31 34.73
N ALA A 155 -37.88 -19.40 35.51
CA ALA A 155 -36.77 -20.28 35.82
C ALA A 155 -36.23 -21.01 34.57
N LEU A 156 -37.11 -21.59 33.74
CA LEU A 156 -36.73 -22.23 32.49
C LEU A 156 -36.10 -21.26 31.50
N LYS A 157 -36.68 -20.07 31.38
CA LYS A 157 -36.12 -19.00 30.56
C LYS A 157 -34.72 -18.60 30.98
N GLY A 158 -34.48 -18.42 32.26
CA GLY A 158 -33.13 -18.11 32.80
C GLY A 158 -32.15 -19.28 32.55
N ALA A 159 -32.61 -20.53 32.71
CA ALA A 159 -31.79 -21.70 32.40
C ALA A 159 -31.47 -21.75 30.88
N ARG A 160 -32.41 -21.45 29.99
CA ARG A 160 -32.16 -21.34 28.55
C ARG A 160 -31.15 -20.23 28.22
N ASP A 161 -31.20 -19.08 28.90
CA ASP A 161 -30.22 -18.02 28.70
C ASP A 161 -28.79 -18.49 29.04
N ILE A 162 -28.63 -19.31 30.11
CA ILE A 162 -27.34 -19.90 30.46
C ILE A 162 -26.88 -20.90 29.39
N ILE A 163 -27.80 -21.80 28.95
CA ILE A 163 -27.50 -22.78 27.89
C ILE A 163 -27.13 -22.07 26.60
N ALA A 164 -27.86 -21.03 26.20
CA ALA A 164 -27.55 -20.25 25.02
C ALA A 164 -26.14 -19.61 25.04
N GLU A 165 -25.72 -19.14 26.19
CA GLU A 165 -24.34 -18.62 26.36
C GLU A 165 -23.32 -19.76 26.24
N GLN A 166 -23.53 -20.90 26.89
CA GLN A 166 -22.66 -22.07 26.79
C GLN A 166 -22.52 -22.58 25.35
N VAL A 167 -23.62 -22.64 24.60
CA VAL A 167 -23.62 -23.02 23.18
C VAL A 167 -22.82 -21.99 22.35
N SER A 168 -23.00 -20.69 22.62
CA SER A 168 -22.31 -19.65 21.90
C SER A 168 -20.80 -19.61 22.14
N GLU A 169 -20.34 -20.11 23.26
CA GLU A 169 -18.92 -20.21 23.65
C GLU A 169 -18.29 -21.57 23.27
N ASN A 170 -19.08 -22.49 22.76
CA ASN A 170 -18.58 -23.78 22.36
C ASN A 170 -17.72 -23.69 21.09
N GLU A 171 -16.46 -24.03 21.18
CA GLU A 171 -15.49 -23.95 20.06
C GLU A 171 -15.92 -24.77 18.86
N ARG A 172 -16.49 -25.97 19.08
CA ARG A 172 -16.95 -26.83 17.95
C ARG A 172 -18.12 -26.19 17.20
N ALA A 173 -19.05 -25.59 17.94
CA ALA A 173 -20.18 -24.86 17.35
C ALA A 173 -19.68 -23.62 16.53
N ARG A 174 -18.78 -22.82 17.10
CA ARG A 174 -18.18 -21.68 16.42
C ARG A 174 -17.41 -22.09 15.17
N ASN A 175 -16.55 -23.10 15.28
CA ASN A 175 -15.76 -23.59 14.14
C ASN A 175 -16.64 -24.20 13.04
N MET A 176 -17.72 -24.91 13.39
CA MET A 176 -18.68 -25.44 12.43
C MET A 176 -19.34 -24.31 11.65
N LEU A 177 -19.81 -23.25 12.34
CA LEU A 177 -20.40 -22.09 11.70
C LEU A 177 -19.38 -21.31 10.85
N ARG A 178 -18.16 -21.07 11.35
CA ARG A 178 -17.08 -20.41 10.56
C ARG A 178 -16.79 -21.17 9.28
N ASN A 179 -16.66 -22.49 9.34
CA ASN A 179 -16.43 -23.30 8.16
C ASN A 179 -17.60 -23.21 7.16
N THR A 180 -18.82 -23.08 7.65
CA THR A 180 -19.99 -22.88 6.80
C THR A 180 -19.99 -21.48 6.19
N PHE A 181 -19.70 -20.42 6.99
CA PHE A 181 -19.54 -19.05 6.50
C PHE A 181 -18.44 -18.94 5.43
N ALA A 182 -17.27 -19.51 5.67
CA ALA A 182 -16.17 -19.47 4.72
C ALA A 182 -16.52 -20.06 3.35
N ARG A 183 -17.41 -21.04 3.32
CA ARG A 183 -17.79 -21.73 2.08
C ARG A 183 -19.01 -21.13 1.40
N GLN A 184 -20.01 -20.70 2.14
CA GLN A 184 -21.37 -20.45 1.67
C GLN A 184 -21.90 -19.05 1.96
N ALA A 185 -21.19 -18.22 2.77
CA ALA A 185 -21.69 -16.89 3.12
C ALA A 185 -21.94 -16.04 1.88
N LEU A 186 -23.09 -15.39 1.84
CA LEU A 186 -23.50 -14.46 0.81
C LEU A 186 -23.31 -13.03 1.30
N LEU A 187 -22.63 -12.22 0.51
CA LEU A 187 -22.64 -10.77 0.63
C LEU A 187 -23.87 -10.26 -0.13
N THR A 188 -24.76 -9.59 0.58
CA THR A 188 -25.97 -9.01 0.00
C THR A 188 -25.94 -7.51 0.21
N ALA A 189 -26.21 -6.75 -0.84
CA ALA A 189 -26.33 -5.29 -0.80
C ALA A 189 -27.67 -4.89 -1.43
N LYS A 190 -28.41 -4.00 -0.76
CA LYS A 190 -29.68 -3.45 -1.24
C LYS A 190 -29.70 -1.96 -1.05
N VAL A 191 -30.23 -1.22 -2.04
CA VAL A 191 -30.42 0.22 -1.92
C VAL A 191 -31.43 0.54 -0.78
N ILE A 192 -31.12 1.57 -0.01
CA ILE A 192 -32.04 2.08 1.02
C ILE A 192 -33.16 2.84 0.30
N LYS A 193 -34.40 2.51 0.64
CA LYS A 193 -35.60 3.10 0.03
C LYS A 193 -35.54 4.64 0.06
N GLY A 194 -35.71 5.27 -1.12
CA GLY A 194 -35.64 6.70 -1.29
C GLY A 194 -34.24 7.26 -1.50
N LYS A 195 -33.21 6.39 -1.65
CA LYS A 195 -31.80 6.77 -1.92
C LYS A 195 -31.34 6.40 -3.33
N GLU A 196 -32.24 6.02 -4.22
CA GLU A 196 -31.93 5.52 -5.56
C GLU A 196 -31.25 6.57 -6.43
N GLU A 197 -31.68 7.84 -6.37
CA GLU A 197 -31.09 8.94 -7.14
C GLU A 197 -29.73 9.34 -6.56
N GLU A 198 -29.64 9.54 -5.23
CA GLU A 198 -28.40 9.89 -4.54
C GLU A 198 -27.33 8.80 -4.73
N GLY A 199 -27.76 7.55 -4.71
CA GLY A 199 -26.91 6.36 -4.88
C GLY A 199 -26.62 5.98 -6.33
N ALA A 200 -26.99 6.76 -7.35
CA ALA A 200 -26.92 6.37 -8.76
C ALA A 200 -25.52 5.85 -9.19
N LYS A 201 -24.44 6.36 -8.61
CA LYS A 201 -23.05 5.88 -8.85
C LYS A 201 -22.82 4.42 -8.40
N TYR A 202 -23.68 3.87 -7.53
CA TYR A 202 -23.63 2.50 -7.01
C TYR A 202 -24.73 1.61 -7.56
N ARG A 203 -25.41 2.00 -8.64
CA ARG A 203 -26.56 1.29 -9.21
C ARG A 203 -26.29 -0.20 -9.46
N ASP A 204 -25.07 -0.56 -9.82
CA ASP A 204 -24.66 -1.96 -10.06
C ASP A 204 -24.74 -2.83 -8.79
N TYR A 205 -24.88 -2.22 -7.59
CA TYR A 205 -24.97 -2.87 -6.29
C TYR A 205 -26.33 -2.71 -5.59
N PHE A 206 -27.34 -2.15 -6.24
CA PHE A 206 -28.65 -1.87 -5.64
C PHE A 206 -29.44 -3.13 -5.23
N ASP A 207 -29.23 -4.22 -5.92
CA ASP A 207 -29.74 -5.55 -5.57
C ASP A 207 -28.69 -6.59 -5.98
N CYS A 208 -27.65 -6.70 -5.16
CA CYS A 208 -26.51 -7.56 -5.41
C CYS A 208 -26.49 -8.66 -4.36
N SER A 209 -26.34 -9.90 -4.79
CA SER A 209 -26.09 -11.05 -3.91
C SER A 209 -25.05 -11.96 -4.55
N GLU A 210 -23.93 -12.13 -3.86
CA GLU A 210 -22.86 -12.99 -4.36
C GLU A 210 -22.12 -13.70 -3.21
N PRO A 211 -21.50 -14.87 -3.49
CA PRO A 211 -20.68 -15.56 -2.50
C PRO A 211 -19.52 -14.65 -2.02
N LEU A 212 -19.42 -14.42 -0.70
CA LEU A 212 -18.40 -13.56 -0.10
C LEU A 212 -16.98 -13.94 -0.53
N LYS A 213 -16.68 -15.23 -0.65
CA LYS A 213 -15.35 -15.72 -1.08
C LYS A 213 -15.00 -15.37 -2.53
N ARG A 214 -15.99 -15.04 -3.39
CA ARG A 214 -15.81 -14.66 -4.80
C ARG A 214 -15.87 -13.14 -4.99
N CYS A 215 -16.31 -12.39 -3.99
CA CYS A 215 -16.36 -10.94 -4.05
C CYS A 215 -14.93 -10.38 -4.13
N SER A 216 -14.63 -9.69 -5.22
CA SER A 216 -13.35 -9.02 -5.39
C SER A 216 -13.19 -7.82 -4.45
N SER A 217 -11.96 -7.51 -4.06
CA SER A 217 -11.65 -6.48 -3.07
C SER A 217 -12.21 -5.10 -3.47
N HIS A 218 -12.09 -4.71 -4.74
CA HIS A 218 -12.61 -3.42 -5.20
C HIS A 218 -14.15 -3.33 -5.12
N ARG A 219 -14.86 -4.44 -5.38
CA ARG A 219 -16.34 -4.48 -5.25
C ARG A 219 -16.74 -4.39 -3.79
N LEU A 220 -16.05 -5.14 -2.92
CA LEU A 220 -16.30 -5.06 -1.48
C LEU A 220 -16.08 -3.65 -0.95
N LEU A 221 -14.98 -2.99 -1.34
CA LEU A 221 -14.70 -1.62 -0.93
C LEU A 221 -15.76 -0.63 -1.45
N ALA A 222 -16.21 -0.79 -2.70
CA ALA A 222 -17.30 0.02 -3.26
C ALA A 222 -18.61 -0.12 -2.46
N ILE A 223 -18.99 -1.37 -2.16
CA ILE A 223 -20.19 -1.69 -1.39
C ILE A 223 -20.10 -1.13 0.03
N ARG A 224 -18.93 -1.28 0.68
CA ARG A 224 -18.69 -0.74 2.04
C ARG A 224 -18.68 0.77 2.08
N ARG A 225 -18.14 1.44 1.06
CA ARG A 225 -18.25 2.90 0.93
C ARG A 225 -19.70 3.34 0.82
N ALA A 226 -20.48 2.70 -0.04
CA ALA A 226 -21.89 3.02 -0.21
C ALA A 226 -22.71 2.76 1.08
N GLU A 227 -22.34 1.75 1.86
CA GLU A 227 -22.91 1.50 3.19
C GLU A 227 -22.58 2.62 4.17
N ALA A 228 -21.31 3.03 4.22
CA ALA A 228 -20.85 4.14 5.08
C ALA A 228 -21.48 5.49 4.70
N GLU A 229 -21.76 5.72 3.42
CA GLU A 229 -22.49 6.88 2.91
C GLU A 229 -24.01 6.79 3.20
N GLY A 230 -24.51 5.67 3.77
CA GLY A 230 -25.93 5.48 4.08
C GLY A 230 -26.81 5.27 2.84
N LEU A 231 -26.27 4.75 1.76
CA LEU A 231 -26.95 4.50 0.49
C LEU A 231 -27.35 3.04 0.29
N LEU A 232 -26.54 2.12 0.80
CA LEU A 232 -26.82 0.67 0.75
C LEU A 232 -26.96 0.08 2.15
N LYS A 233 -27.83 -0.93 2.26
CA LYS A 233 -27.88 -1.84 3.40
C LYS A 233 -27.12 -3.10 3.01
N VAL A 234 -26.08 -3.44 3.77
CA VAL A 234 -25.19 -4.58 3.49
C VAL A 234 -25.33 -5.63 4.58
N SER A 235 -25.35 -6.90 4.19
CA SER A 235 -25.33 -8.02 5.11
C SER A 235 -24.43 -9.15 4.57
N ILE A 236 -23.84 -9.89 5.50
CA ILE A 236 -23.11 -11.12 5.22
C ILE A 236 -23.82 -12.21 6.01
N SER A 237 -24.48 -13.14 5.33
CA SER A 237 -25.38 -14.09 5.99
C SER A 237 -25.31 -15.47 5.37
N LEU A 238 -25.82 -16.45 6.14
CA LEU A 238 -26.07 -17.83 5.72
C LEU A 238 -27.57 -18.11 5.71
N ASN A 239 -27.93 -19.31 5.28
CA ASN A 239 -29.27 -19.88 5.54
C ASN A 239 -29.39 -20.19 7.04
N ASP A 240 -30.24 -19.44 7.73
CA ASP A 240 -30.45 -19.54 9.17
C ASP A 240 -30.99 -20.93 9.58
N GLU A 241 -31.91 -21.51 8.79
CA GLU A 241 -32.52 -22.79 9.08
C GLU A 241 -31.50 -23.93 9.08
N GLU A 242 -30.64 -23.96 8.05
CA GLU A 242 -29.56 -24.94 7.95
C GLU A 242 -28.54 -24.82 9.11
N CYS A 243 -28.23 -23.61 9.52
CA CYS A 243 -27.30 -23.37 10.64
C CYS A 243 -27.89 -23.85 11.96
N VAL A 244 -29.15 -23.53 12.21
CA VAL A 244 -29.87 -23.97 13.43
C VAL A 244 -29.96 -25.47 13.46
N GLU A 245 -30.40 -26.14 12.36
CA GLU A 245 -30.50 -27.60 12.27
C GLU A 245 -29.14 -28.28 12.58
N ARG A 246 -28.04 -27.76 12.05
CA ARG A 246 -26.69 -28.28 12.34
C ARG A 246 -26.30 -28.13 13.80
N LEU A 247 -26.65 -27.02 14.43
CA LEU A 247 -26.40 -26.79 15.86
C LEU A 247 -27.29 -27.70 16.71
N GLU A 248 -28.59 -27.85 16.37
CA GLU A 248 -29.50 -28.76 17.08
C GLU A 248 -29.01 -30.20 17.03
N ARG A 249 -28.51 -30.69 15.88
CA ARG A 249 -27.90 -32.04 15.78
C ARG A 249 -26.71 -32.24 16.71
N GLN A 250 -25.99 -31.14 17.07
CA GLN A 250 -24.86 -31.22 17.98
C GLN A 250 -25.27 -31.23 19.45
N PHE A 251 -26.32 -30.50 19.83
CA PHE A 251 -26.68 -30.26 21.24
C PHE A 251 -27.95 -30.98 21.68
N VAL A 252 -28.90 -31.24 20.78
CA VAL A 252 -30.15 -31.89 21.11
C VAL A 252 -29.98 -33.39 20.93
N GLN A 253 -30.01 -34.12 22.06
CA GLN A 253 -29.77 -35.57 22.12
C GLN A 253 -31.07 -36.37 22.31
N SER A 254 -32.17 -35.71 22.69
CA SER A 254 -33.44 -36.34 23.03
C SER A 254 -34.62 -35.50 22.54
N ASN A 255 -35.70 -36.17 22.13
CA ASN A 255 -36.98 -35.55 21.74
C ASN A 255 -37.93 -35.29 22.92
N ASN A 256 -37.47 -35.45 24.17
CA ASN A 256 -38.28 -35.21 25.36
C ASN A 256 -38.45 -33.70 25.66
N ALA A 257 -39.17 -33.39 26.73
CA ALA A 257 -39.41 -31.98 27.12
C ALA A 257 -38.13 -31.20 27.40
N CYS A 258 -37.06 -31.79 27.96
CA CYS A 258 -35.76 -31.16 28.12
C CYS A 258 -35.11 -30.91 26.77
N GLY A 259 -35.15 -31.85 25.83
CA GLY A 259 -34.60 -31.66 24.47
C GLY A 259 -35.27 -30.49 23.76
N LYS A 260 -36.55 -30.25 23.95
CA LYS A 260 -37.24 -29.06 23.42
C LYS A 260 -36.70 -27.76 24.05
N GLN A 261 -36.47 -27.73 25.36
CA GLN A 261 -35.88 -26.59 26.05
C GLN A 261 -34.45 -26.28 25.54
N VAL A 262 -33.67 -27.35 25.30
CA VAL A 262 -32.32 -27.19 24.71
C VAL A 262 -32.39 -26.69 23.27
N ALA A 263 -33.34 -27.18 22.45
CA ALA A 263 -33.56 -26.73 21.08
C ALA A 263 -33.91 -25.23 21.04
N GLU A 264 -34.81 -24.76 21.90
CA GLU A 264 -35.15 -23.35 22.04
C GLU A 264 -33.91 -22.50 22.44
N ALA A 265 -33.09 -22.99 23.37
CA ALA A 265 -31.87 -22.33 23.80
C ALA A 265 -30.84 -22.28 22.66
N VAL A 266 -30.69 -23.32 21.83
CA VAL A 266 -29.82 -23.38 20.66
C VAL A 266 -30.26 -22.36 19.59
N GLN A 267 -31.55 -22.25 19.35
CA GLN A 267 -32.12 -21.28 18.41
C GLN A 267 -31.86 -19.83 18.88
N ASP A 268 -32.03 -19.55 20.18
CA ASP A 268 -31.72 -18.26 20.77
C ASP A 268 -30.19 -17.97 20.72
N ALA A 269 -29.36 -18.96 21.05
CA ALA A 269 -27.91 -18.88 20.96
C ALA A 269 -27.45 -18.49 19.53
N TYR A 270 -28.06 -19.14 18.52
CA TYR A 270 -27.74 -18.82 17.14
C TYR A 270 -28.16 -17.39 16.78
N LYS A 271 -29.44 -17.07 16.94
CA LYS A 271 -30.01 -15.78 16.49
C LYS A 271 -29.42 -14.58 17.22
N ARG A 272 -29.21 -14.67 18.53
CA ARG A 272 -28.83 -13.55 19.38
C ARG A 272 -27.33 -13.44 19.60
N LEU A 273 -26.58 -14.54 19.64
CA LEU A 273 -25.18 -14.55 20.04
C LEU A 273 -24.22 -14.96 18.91
N LEU A 274 -24.42 -16.15 18.32
CA LEU A 274 -23.49 -16.71 17.35
C LEU A 274 -23.55 -15.98 16.01
N LYS A 275 -24.73 -15.82 15.42
CA LYS A 275 -24.92 -15.17 14.12
C LYS A 275 -24.33 -13.78 14.09
N PRO A 276 -24.69 -12.82 14.98
CA PRO A 276 -24.13 -11.48 14.95
C PRO A 276 -22.61 -11.47 15.18
N SER A 277 -22.10 -12.34 16.04
CA SER A 277 -20.67 -12.46 16.32
C SER A 277 -19.89 -12.90 15.08
N ILE A 278 -20.34 -13.94 14.39
CA ILE A 278 -19.64 -14.50 13.23
C ILE A 278 -19.84 -13.62 12.00
N GLU A 279 -21.00 -13.01 11.80
CA GLU A 279 -21.22 -12.03 10.75
C GLU A 279 -20.24 -10.84 10.90
N THR A 280 -20.06 -10.32 12.11
CA THR A 280 -19.09 -9.26 12.41
C THR A 280 -17.66 -9.71 12.16
N GLU A 281 -17.30 -10.94 12.56
CA GLU A 281 -15.98 -11.52 12.33
C GLU A 281 -15.68 -11.61 10.82
N PHE A 282 -16.59 -12.16 10.01
CA PHE A 282 -16.42 -12.28 8.57
C PHE A 282 -16.45 -10.92 7.84
N ALA A 283 -17.25 -9.98 8.35
CA ALA A 283 -17.24 -8.61 7.84
C ALA A 283 -15.87 -7.95 8.05
N ALA A 284 -15.29 -8.10 9.24
CA ALA A 284 -13.96 -7.57 9.56
C ALA A 284 -12.86 -8.26 8.73
N GLN A 285 -12.84 -9.59 8.69
CA GLN A 285 -11.85 -10.36 7.93
C GLN A 285 -11.90 -10.07 6.43
N SER A 286 -13.10 -10.00 5.85
CA SER A 286 -13.25 -9.67 4.43
C SER A 286 -12.79 -8.25 4.11
N LYS A 287 -13.07 -7.28 5.00
CA LYS A 287 -12.61 -5.90 4.87
C LYS A 287 -11.09 -5.81 4.99
N GLU A 288 -10.49 -6.47 5.98
CA GLU A 288 -9.05 -6.51 6.17
C GLU A 288 -8.32 -7.08 4.93
N ARG A 289 -8.81 -8.20 4.39
CA ARG A 289 -8.26 -8.78 3.16
C ARG A 289 -8.36 -7.80 1.98
N ALA A 290 -9.50 -7.12 1.84
CA ALA A 290 -9.70 -6.15 0.77
C ALA A 290 -8.78 -4.92 0.93
N ASP A 291 -8.57 -4.47 2.15
CA ASP A 291 -7.65 -3.37 2.47
C ASP A 291 -6.20 -3.75 2.13
N ASP A 292 -5.74 -4.91 2.58
CA ASP A 292 -4.36 -5.37 2.35
C ASP A 292 -4.08 -5.52 0.84
N GLU A 293 -5.03 -6.05 0.08
CA GLU A 293 -4.90 -6.18 -1.37
C GLU A 293 -4.89 -4.81 -2.08
N ALA A 294 -5.76 -3.89 -1.67
CA ALA A 294 -5.80 -2.54 -2.24
C ALA A 294 -4.54 -1.74 -1.88
N ILE A 295 -4.08 -1.80 -0.63
CA ILE A 295 -2.86 -1.11 -0.17
C ILE A 295 -1.64 -1.60 -0.96
N ARG A 296 -1.54 -2.90 -1.25
CA ARG A 296 -0.46 -3.44 -2.08
C ARG A 296 -0.44 -2.83 -3.48
N VAL A 297 -1.61 -2.70 -4.10
CA VAL A 297 -1.73 -2.05 -5.43
C VAL A 297 -1.37 -0.56 -5.33
N PHE A 298 -1.81 0.13 -4.29
CA PHE A 298 -1.50 1.55 -4.09
C PHE A 298 0.00 1.78 -3.88
N ALA A 299 0.66 0.90 -3.11
CA ALA A 299 2.10 0.94 -2.92
C ALA A 299 2.86 0.74 -4.23
N GLU A 300 2.43 -0.21 -5.07
CA GLU A 300 3.04 -0.44 -6.38
C GLU A 300 2.80 0.74 -7.34
N ASN A 301 1.60 1.31 -7.35
CA ASN A 301 1.29 2.50 -8.13
C ASN A 301 2.17 3.70 -7.69
N LEU A 302 2.33 3.91 -6.38
CA LEU A 302 3.23 4.93 -5.86
C LEU A 302 4.67 4.68 -6.28
N ARG A 303 5.15 3.44 -6.18
CA ARG A 303 6.49 3.05 -6.60
C ARG A 303 6.76 3.42 -8.04
N GLN A 304 5.82 3.12 -8.94
CA GLN A 304 5.94 3.45 -10.36
C GLN A 304 5.96 4.96 -10.61
N LEU A 305 5.16 5.74 -9.88
CA LEU A 305 5.18 7.21 -9.96
C LEU A 305 6.53 7.79 -9.51
N LEU A 306 7.07 7.30 -8.39
CA LEU A 306 8.34 7.76 -7.84
C LEU A 306 9.53 7.38 -8.72
N LEU A 307 9.48 6.20 -9.35
CA LEU A 307 10.51 5.69 -10.24
C LEU A 307 10.29 6.05 -11.72
N ALA A 308 9.38 6.97 -12.03
CA ALA A 308 9.22 7.49 -13.38
C ALA A 308 10.52 8.16 -13.86
N SER A 309 10.80 8.04 -15.17
CA SER A 309 12.03 8.54 -15.79
C SER A 309 12.17 10.05 -15.64
N PRO A 310 13.28 10.57 -15.07
CA PRO A 310 13.52 11.99 -14.98
C PRO A 310 14.04 12.56 -16.30
N LEU A 311 13.70 13.83 -16.58
CA LEU A 311 14.33 14.59 -17.67
C LEU A 311 15.79 14.97 -17.31
N GLY A 312 16.07 15.09 -16.03
CA GLY A 312 17.36 15.53 -15.50
C GLY A 312 17.51 17.05 -15.41
N GLN A 313 18.75 17.51 -15.26
CA GLN A 313 19.09 18.93 -15.05
C GLN A 313 19.00 19.70 -16.36
N LYS A 314 17.78 20.10 -16.74
CA LYS A 314 17.49 20.94 -17.90
C LYS A 314 16.69 22.18 -17.50
N ARG A 315 16.71 23.19 -18.37
CA ARG A 315 15.91 24.40 -18.20
C ARG A 315 14.48 24.12 -18.67
N VAL A 316 13.55 24.14 -17.73
CA VAL A 316 12.17 23.70 -17.94
C VAL A 316 11.21 24.86 -17.78
N MET A 317 10.26 24.96 -18.72
CA MET A 317 9.07 25.79 -18.57
C MET A 317 7.92 24.92 -18.04
N GLY A 318 7.33 25.30 -16.90
CA GLY A 318 6.13 24.65 -16.35
C GLY A 318 4.88 25.42 -16.73
N ILE A 319 3.85 24.71 -17.13
CA ILE A 319 2.53 25.28 -17.42
C ILE A 319 1.47 24.55 -16.61
N ASP A 320 0.79 25.27 -15.75
CA ASP A 320 -0.41 24.83 -15.06
C ASP A 320 -1.63 25.33 -15.85
N PRO A 321 -2.34 24.47 -16.60
CA PRO A 321 -3.38 24.87 -17.53
C PRO A 321 -4.66 25.33 -16.82
N GLY A 322 -5.35 26.32 -17.39
CA GLY A 322 -6.65 26.77 -16.90
C GLY A 322 -7.43 27.62 -17.89
N PHE A 323 -8.75 27.45 -17.95
CA PHE A 323 -9.63 28.22 -18.82
C PHE A 323 -9.90 29.62 -18.27
N ARG A 324 -10.46 29.73 -17.07
CA ARG A 324 -10.93 31.01 -16.50
C ARG A 324 -9.79 31.85 -15.95
N THR A 325 -8.89 31.24 -15.22
CA THR A 325 -7.76 31.92 -14.55
C THR A 325 -6.56 32.10 -15.46
N GLY A 326 -6.62 31.58 -16.69
CA GLY A 326 -5.50 31.49 -17.60
C GLY A 326 -4.53 30.37 -17.22
N CYS A 327 -3.54 30.14 -18.09
CA CYS A 327 -2.45 29.20 -17.82
C CYS A 327 -1.34 29.92 -17.05
N LYS A 328 -0.88 29.32 -15.94
CA LYS A 328 0.24 29.81 -15.17
C LYS A 328 1.52 29.24 -15.76
N VAL A 329 2.44 30.11 -16.14
CA VAL A 329 3.72 29.74 -16.76
C VAL A 329 4.86 30.12 -15.85
N VAL A 330 5.78 29.19 -15.64
CA VAL A 330 7.02 29.42 -14.88
C VAL A 330 8.23 28.98 -15.72
N CYS A 331 9.36 29.66 -15.57
CA CYS A 331 10.63 29.23 -16.14
C CYS A 331 11.58 28.85 -15.02
N LEU A 332 12.16 27.66 -15.09
CA LEU A 332 13.15 27.16 -14.10
C LEU A 332 14.52 27.01 -14.76
N ASP A 333 15.56 27.22 -13.94
CA ASP A 333 16.93 26.85 -14.32
C ASP A 333 17.16 25.33 -14.21
N ALA A 334 18.37 24.89 -14.56
CA ALA A 334 18.75 23.47 -14.51
C ALA A 334 18.77 22.88 -13.08
N GLN A 335 18.75 23.71 -12.04
CA GLN A 335 18.68 23.34 -10.63
C GLN A 335 17.25 23.36 -10.09
N GLY A 336 16.27 23.78 -10.90
CA GLY A 336 14.86 23.90 -10.50
C GLY A 336 14.53 25.19 -9.74
N ASN A 337 15.39 26.21 -9.79
CA ASN A 337 15.11 27.53 -9.22
C ASN A 337 14.19 28.31 -10.15
N LEU A 338 13.24 29.06 -9.58
CA LEU A 338 12.32 29.90 -10.32
C LEU A 338 13.04 31.15 -10.86
N LEU A 339 13.06 31.31 -12.16
CA LEU A 339 13.65 32.47 -12.86
C LEU A 339 12.61 33.53 -13.20
N HIS A 340 11.40 33.08 -13.62
CA HIS A 340 10.33 33.95 -14.07
C HIS A 340 8.98 33.27 -13.98
N ASN A 341 7.91 34.05 -13.82
CA ASN A 341 6.53 33.58 -13.93
C ASN A 341 5.67 34.58 -14.71
N GLU A 342 4.65 34.06 -15.43
CA GLU A 342 3.77 34.85 -16.27
C GLU A 342 2.41 34.15 -16.39
N ASN A 343 1.33 34.92 -16.65
CA ASN A 343 0.02 34.38 -17.00
C ASN A 343 -0.23 34.56 -18.48
N ILE A 344 -0.76 33.51 -19.13
CA ILE A 344 -1.19 33.55 -20.53
C ILE A 344 -2.63 33.07 -20.65
N TYR A 345 -3.33 33.54 -21.67
CA TYR A 345 -4.77 33.25 -21.88
C TYR A 345 -5.01 32.74 -23.32
N PRO A 346 -4.46 31.56 -23.69
CA PRO A 346 -4.60 31.02 -25.02
C PRO A 346 -6.00 30.48 -25.35
N HIS A 347 -6.83 30.25 -24.33
CA HIS A 347 -8.13 29.56 -24.44
C HIS A 347 -9.32 30.49 -24.19
N PRO A 348 -10.54 30.13 -24.68
CA PRO A 348 -11.78 30.81 -24.28
C PRO A 348 -11.96 30.80 -22.77
N PRO A 349 -12.61 31.81 -22.16
CA PRO A 349 -13.32 32.92 -22.81
C PRO A 349 -12.43 34.08 -23.28
N VAL A 350 -11.19 34.20 -22.79
CA VAL A 350 -10.31 35.33 -23.12
C VAL A 350 -9.70 35.22 -24.53
N ASN A 351 -9.23 34.04 -24.93
CA ASN A 351 -8.75 33.67 -26.27
C ASN A 351 -7.69 34.59 -26.87
N GLN A 352 -6.62 34.92 -26.11
CA GLN A 352 -5.49 35.74 -26.54
C GLN A 352 -4.33 34.88 -27.08
N SER A 353 -4.60 33.99 -28.04
CA SER A 353 -3.63 32.99 -28.52
C SER A 353 -2.35 33.60 -29.10
N LYS A 354 -2.47 34.72 -29.87
CA LYS A 354 -1.30 35.41 -30.47
C LYS A 354 -0.41 36.06 -29.45
N GLU A 355 -0.98 36.71 -28.42
CA GLU A 355 -0.27 37.34 -27.35
C GLU A 355 0.39 36.27 -26.47
N ALA A 356 -0.33 35.19 -26.15
CA ALA A 356 0.19 34.03 -25.40
C ALA A 356 1.41 33.43 -26.10
N PHE A 357 1.35 33.24 -27.41
CA PHE A 357 2.50 32.74 -28.18
C PHE A 357 3.69 33.70 -28.14
N ALA A 358 3.48 35.00 -28.34
CA ALA A 358 4.54 36.00 -28.30
C ALA A 358 5.26 36.01 -26.90
N LYS A 359 4.49 35.90 -25.81
CA LYS A 359 5.06 35.78 -24.45
C LYS A 359 5.89 34.52 -24.29
N LEU A 360 5.33 33.35 -24.71
CA LEU A 360 6.06 32.07 -24.63
C LEU A 360 7.35 32.09 -25.44
N GLN A 361 7.31 32.58 -26.67
CA GLN A 361 8.50 32.71 -27.54
C GLN A 361 9.59 33.54 -26.87
N LYS A 362 9.22 34.72 -26.32
CA LYS A 362 10.15 35.60 -25.59
C LYS A 362 10.75 34.91 -24.38
N MET A 363 9.95 34.19 -23.60
CA MET A 363 10.44 33.46 -22.41
C MET A 363 11.35 32.30 -22.79
N ILE A 364 11.02 31.54 -23.83
CA ILE A 364 11.83 30.42 -24.33
C ILE A 364 13.22 30.89 -24.75
N GLU A 365 13.28 32.02 -25.43
CA GLU A 365 14.56 32.62 -25.87
C GLU A 365 15.37 33.18 -24.68
N ALA A 366 14.71 34.00 -23.84
CA ALA A 366 15.37 34.69 -22.73
C ALA A 366 15.94 33.70 -21.69
N TYR A 367 15.20 32.66 -21.35
CA TYR A 367 15.60 31.69 -20.32
C TYR A 367 16.22 30.44 -20.92
N LYS A 368 16.38 30.36 -22.25
CA LYS A 368 16.96 29.19 -22.97
C LYS A 368 16.26 27.88 -22.62
N VAL A 369 14.94 27.88 -22.61
CA VAL A 369 14.12 26.71 -22.26
C VAL A 369 14.40 25.54 -23.23
N GLU A 370 14.55 24.35 -22.69
CA GLU A 370 14.84 23.11 -23.42
C GLU A 370 13.61 22.18 -23.48
N ALA A 371 12.71 22.27 -22.46
CA ALA A 371 11.51 21.45 -22.38
C ALA A 371 10.35 22.22 -21.75
N ILE A 372 9.13 21.86 -22.12
CA ILE A 372 7.88 22.38 -21.55
C ILE A 372 7.14 21.24 -20.85
N ALA A 373 6.84 21.42 -19.57
CA ALA A 373 6.02 20.55 -18.75
C ALA A 373 4.59 21.13 -18.69
N VAL A 374 3.59 20.41 -19.16
CA VAL A 374 2.18 20.79 -19.08
C VAL A 374 1.47 19.88 -18.09
N GLY A 375 0.81 20.44 -17.10
CA GLY A 375 -0.01 19.68 -16.15
C GLY A 375 -1.16 18.94 -16.84
N ASN A 376 -1.50 17.74 -16.40
CA ASN A 376 -2.51 16.88 -17.02
C ASN A 376 -3.95 17.13 -16.54
N GLY A 377 -4.23 18.26 -15.90
CA GLY A 377 -5.54 18.63 -15.41
C GLY A 377 -6.43 19.32 -16.44
N THR A 378 -7.27 20.24 -15.94
CA THR A 378 -8.22 20.99 -16.76
C THR A 378 -7.50 21.82 -17.84
N ALA A 379 -7.99 21.81 -19.07
CA ALA A 379 -7.40 22.51 -20.23
C ALA A 379 -6.00 22.00 -20.67
N SER A 380 -5.55 20.85 -20.20
CA SER A 380 -4.26 20.28 -20.55
C SER A 380 -4.09 20.04 -22.04
N ARG A 381 -5.09 19.48 -22.70
CA ARG A 381 -5.07 19.15 -24.13
C ARG A 381 -5.11 20.37 -25.01
N GLU A 382 -6.02 21.27 -24.68
CA GLU A 382 -6.14 22.53 -25.41
C GLU A 382 -4.82 23.29 -25.33
N THR A 383 -4.11 23.20 -24.18
CA THR A 383 -2.80 23.82 -24.00
C THR A 383 -1.72 23.07 -24.80
N GLU A 384 -1.72 21.74 -24.76
CA GLU A 384 -0.82 20.92 -25.57
C GLU A 384 -1.01 21.16 -27.08
N ASP A 385 -2.27 21.14 -27.55
CA ASP A 385 -2.62 21.42 -28.92
C ASP A 385 -2.23 22.84 -29.36
N PHE A 386 -2.44 23.81 -28.46
CA PHE A 386 -2.00 25.18 -28.69
C PHE A 386 -0.47 25.24 -28.87
N LEU A 387 0.30 24.61 -28.00
CA LEU A 387 1.78 24.60 -28.06
C LEU A 387 2.29 23.88 -29.31
N LYS A 388 1.72 22.73 -29.68
CA LYS A 388 2.13 21.94 -30.86
C LYS A 388 1.84 22.60 -32.22
N ARG A 389 0.89 23.52 -32.25
CA ARG A 389 0.60 24.32 -33.46
C ARG A 389 1.57 25.47 -33.68
N GLN A 390 2.37 25.79 -32.67
CA GLN A 390 3.35 26.88 -32.75
C GLN A 390 4.68 26.36 -33.24
N THR A 391 5.39 27.24 -33.97
CA THR A 391 6.81 27.00 -34.33
C THR A 391 7.66 27.94 -33.52
N PHE A 392 8.38 27.38 -32.55
CA PHE A 392 9.31 28.14 -31.72
C PHE A 392 10.65 28.29 -32.42
N ASN A 393 11.38 29.38 -32.16
CA ASN A 393 12.71 29.62 -32.73
C ASN A 393 13.80 28.68 -32.15
N ARG A 394 13.47 27.95 -31.11
CA ARG A 394 14.30 26.89 -30.52
C ARG A 394 13.56 25.58 -30.54
N GLU A 395 14.29 24.49 -30.69
CA GLU A 395 13.72 23.15 -30.49
C GLU A 395 13.40 22.96 -29.00
N VAL A 396 12.12 22.71 -28.71
CA VAL A 396 11.60 22.51 -27.35
C VAL A 396 10.71 21.28 -27.33
N GLN A 397 11.00 20.36 -26.43
CA GLN A 397 10.19 19.16 -26.23
C GLN A 397 9.01 19.46 -25.29
N ILE A 398 7.84 18.96 -25.61
CA ILE A 398 6.62 19.15 -24.81
C ILE A 398 6.26 17.84 -24.13
N PHE A 399 6.04 17.88 -22.81
CA PHE A 399 5.68 16.72 -21.98
C PHE A 399 4.44 17.01 -21.17
N ILE A 400 3.54 16.02 -21.12
CA ILE A 400 2.41 16.03 -20.18
C ILE A 400 2.87 15.42 -18.86
N VAL A 401 2.62 16.13 -17.77
CA VAL A 401 3.10 15.77 -16.42
C VAL A 401 1.91 15.63 -15.48
N SER A 402 1.89 14.58 -14.69
CA SER A 402 0.86 14.40 -13.66
C SER A 402 0.91 15.52 -12.62
N GLU A 403 -0.21 16.17 -12.38
CA GLU A 403 -0.36 17.20 -11.35
C GLU A 403 -0.93 16.67 -10.03
N GLN A 404 -1.10 15.35 -9.88
CA GLN A 404 -1.62 14.76 -8.65
C GLN A 404 -0.83 15.22 -7.42
N GLY A 405 -1.54 15.74 -6.42
CA GLY A 405 -0.92 16.29 -5.20
C GLY A 405 -0.20 17.64 -5.39
N ALA A 406 -0.15 18.25 -6.59
CA ALA A 406 0.49 19.57 -6.79
C ALA A 406 -0.22 20.67 -5.98
N SER A 407 -1.53 20.61 -5.87
CA SER A 407 -2.35 21.51 -5.03
C SER A 407 -2.03 21.34 -3.53
N ILE A 408 -1.76 20.12 -3.07
CA ILE A 408 -1.36 19.84 -1.69
C ILE A 408 0.03 20.43 -1.41
N TYR A 409 0.99 20.21 -2.33
CA TYR A 409 2.31 20.82 -2.22
C TYR A 409 2.22 22.34 -2.19
N SER A 410 1.51 22.97 -3.13
CA SER A 410 1.44 24.44 -3.27
C SER A 410 0.87 25.12 -2.01
N ALA A 411 -0.05 24.47 -1.28
CA ALA A 411 -0.61 24.93 -0.02
C ALA A 411 0.23 24.55 1.22
N SER A 412 1.23 23.69 1.07
CA SER A 412 2.04 23.16 2.18
C SER A 412 2.94 24.21 2.80
N LYS A 413 3.42 23.95 4.04
CA LYS A 413 4.45 24.76 4.68
C LYS A 413 5.75 24.75 3.84
N ILE A 414 6.11 23.60 3.29
CA ILE A 414 7.32 23.41 2.48
C ILE A 414 7.32 24.39 1.29
N ALA A 415 6.22 24.44 0.54
CA ALA A 415 6.10 25.34 -0.61
C ALA A 415 6.10 26.82 -0.21
N ARG A 416 5.54 27.15 0.96
CA ARG A 416 5.61 28.53 1.50
C ARG A 416 7.03 28.92 1.90
N ASP A 417 7.77 28.00 2.50
CA ASP A 417 9.16 28.24 2.90
C ASP A 417 10.09 28.33 1.67
N GLU A 418 9.85 27.53 0.61
CA GLU A 418 10.61 27.60 -0.65
C GLU A 418 10.28 28.85 -1.48
N PHE A 419 9.02 29.29 -1.48
CA PHE A 419 8.52 30.40 -2.31
C PHE A 419 7.60 31.33 -1.50
N PRO A 420 8.13 32.07 -0.51
CA PRO A 420 7.29 32.89 0.38
C PRO A 420 6.56 34.02 -0.33
N GLU A 421 7.14 34.59 -1.40
CA GLU A 421 6.60 35.73 -2.13
C GLU A 421 5.62 35.36 -3.25
N TYR A 422 5.42 34.05 -3.53
CA TYR A 422 4.59 33.59 -4.63
C TYR A 422 3.31 32.92 -4.12
N ASP A 423 2.25 33.03 -4.89
CA ASP A 423 0.96 32.41 -4.56
C ASP A 423 0.92 30.90 -4.86
N VAL A 424 -0.17 30.26 -4.46
CA VAL A 424 -0.36 28.81 -4.61
C VAL A 424 -0.33 28.36 -6.08
N THR A 425 -0.73 29.21 -7.03
CA THR A 425 -0.80 28.86 -8.44
C THR A 425 0.59 28.80 -9.07
N VAL A 426 1.46 29.75 -8.72
CA VAL A 426 2.88 29.75 -9.15
C VAL A 426 3.61 28.57 -8.55
N ARG A 427 3.41 28.30 -7.25
CA ARG A 427 4.01 27.12 -6.58
C ARG A 427 3.56 25.81 -7.23
N GLY A 428 2.28 25.70 -7.67
CA GLY A 428 1.76 24.57 -8.41
C GLY A 428 2.48 24.37 -9.74
N ALA A 429 2.61 25.42 -10.54
CA ALA A 429 3.32 25.37 -11.81
C ALA A 429 4.82 25.00 -11.65
N VAL A 430 5.48 25.51 -10.60
CA VAL A 430 6.86 25.10 -10.25
C VAL A 430 6.93 23.61 -9.95
N SER A 431 6.00 23.08 -9.17
CA SER A 431 5.96 21.65 -8.86
C SER A 431 5.77 20.79 -10.12
N ILE A 432 4.91 21.20 -11.05
CA ILE A 432 4.73 20.51 -12.34
C ILE A 432 6.06 20.47 -13.13
N ALA A 433 6.75 21.60 -13.24
CA ALA A 433 8.05 21.65 -13.91
C ALA A 433 9.13 20.78 -13.25
N ARG A 434 9.23 20.83 -11.91
CA ARG A 434 10.20 20.04 -11.14
C ARG A 434 9.92 18.54 -11.20
N ARG A 435 8.65 18.12 -11.33
CA ARG A 435 8.30 16.70 -11.53
C ARG A 435 8.79 16.16 -12.86
N LEU A 436 8.86 17.00 -13.89
CA LEU A 436 9.48 16.60 -15.15
C LEU A 436 10.99 16.44 -14.97
N MET A 437 11.63 17.33 -14.20
CA MET A 437 13.07 17.27 -13.93
C MET A 437 13.44 16.03 -13.11
N ASP A 438 12.77 15.81 -11.98
CA ASP A 438 12.91 14.61 -11.13
C ASP A 438 11.63 14.34 -10.32
N PRO A 439 10.80 13.35 -10.75
CA PRO A 439 9.57 13.00 -10.06
C PRO A 439 9.80 12.62 -8.58
N LEU A 440 10.83 11.81 -8.30
CA LEU A 440 11.13 11.35 -6.95
C LEU A 440 11.45 12.53 -6.02
N ALA A 441 12.37 13.39 -6.44
CA ALA A 441 12.84 14.54 -5.63
C ALA A 441 11.69 15.51 -5.28
N GLU A 442 10.70 15.65 -6.17
CA GLU A 442 9.58 16.55 -5.93
C GLU A 442 8.45 15.87 -5.14
N LEU A 443 8.09 14.62 -5.48
CA LEU A 443 6.97 13.92 -4.84
C LEU A 443 7.22 13.57 -3.37
N VAL A 444 8.47 13.39 -2.94
CA VAL A 444 8.81 13.14 -1.51
C VAL A 444 8.51 14.33 -0.59
N LYS A 445 8.27 15.53 -1.14
CA LYS A 445 7.83 16.71 -0.38
C LYS A 445 6.37 16.66 0.07
N ILE A 446 5.60 15.73 -0.47
CA ILE A 446 4.16 15.56 -0.22
C ILE A 446 3.98 14.33 0.66
N ASP A 447 3.04 14.39 1.62
CA ASP A 447 2.63 13.17 2.34
C ASP A 447 2.17 12.12 1.29
N PRO A 448 2.75 10.91 1.29
CA PRO A 448 2.42 9.88 0.30
C PRO A 448 0.93 9.57 0.23
N LYS A 449 0.19 9.69 1.33
CA LYS A 449 -1.28 9.55 1.37
C LYS A 449 -2.03 10.62 0.57
N SER A 450 -1.39 11.75 0.29
CA SER A 450 -1.97 12.84 -0.50
C SER A 450 -1.72 12.67 -2.00
N ILE A 451 -0.91 11.70 -2.41
CA ILE A 451 -0.72 11.33 -3.80
C ILE A 451 -1.85 10.38 -4.20
N GLY A 452 -2.57 10.69 -5.26
CA GLY A 452 -3.66 9.85 -5.76
C GLY A 452 -3.13 8.58 -6.42
N VAL A 453 -3.13 7.47 -5.70
CA VAL A 453 -2.62 6.17 -6.18
C VAL A 453 -3.70 5.11 -6.33
N GLY A 454 -4.96 5.43 -6.02
CA GLY A 454 -6.06 4.51 -6.21
C GLY A 454 -7.43 5.05 -5.80
N GLN A 455 -8.49 4.49 -6.40
CA GLN A 455 -9.86 4.96 -6.26
C GLN A 455 -10.42 4.86 -4.83
N TYR A 456 -10.02 3.84 -4.07
CA TYR A 456 -10.52 3.55 -2.71
C TYR A 456 -9.48 3.84 -1.62
N GLN A 457 -8.52 4.72 -1.91
CA GLN A 457 -7.41 5.04 -1.01
C GLN A 457 -7.87 5.55 0.36
N HIS A 458 -9.00 6.27 0.41
CA HIS A 458 -9.56 6.82 1.66
C HIS A 458 -10.46 5.84 2.43
N ASP A 459 -10.77 4.66 1.86
CA ASP A 459 -11.68 3.67 2.45
C ASP A 459 -10.97 2.51 3.12
N VAL A 460 -9.67 2.36 2.89
CA VAL A 460 -8.83 1.33 3.50
C VAL A 460 -8.33 1.77 4.88
N ASP A 461 -7.75 0.84 5.65
CA ASP A 461 -7.08 1.15 6.91
C ASP A 461 -5.98 2.18 6.70
N GLN A 462 -6.18 3.39 7.28
CA GLN A 462 -5.29 4.54 7.07
C GLN A 462 -3.93 4.39 7.76
N THR A 463 -3.84 3.57 8.80
CA THR A 463 -2.58 3.29 9.51
C THR A 463 -1.72 2.32 8.70
N LYS A 464 -2.33 1.23 8.23
CA LYS A 464 -1.66 0.28 7.33
C LYS A 464 -1.25 0.95 6.02
N LEU A 465 -2.12 1.78 5.43
CA LEU A 465 -1.83 2.54 4.21
C LEU A 465 -0.62 3.43 4.41
N LYS A 466 -0.60 4.26 5.46
CA LYS A 466 0.53 5.16 5.73
C LYS A 466 1.84 4.39 5.86
N LYS A 467 1.87 3.34 6.68
CA LYS A 467 3.07 2.50 6.87
C LYS A 467 3.59 1.94 5.54
N SER A 468 2.69 1.42 4.71
CA SER A 468 3.05 0.82 3.41
C SER A 468 3.57 1.86 2.41
N LEU A 469 2.94 3.03 2.33
CA LEU A 469 3.36 4.10 1.42
C LEU A 469 4.68 4.74 1.87
N ASP A 470 4.88 5.00 3.16
CA ASP A 470 6.15 5.54 3.70
C ASP A 470 7.30 4.57 3.41
N GLN A 471 7.09 3.25 3.60
CA GLN A 471 8.07 2.23 3.27
C GLN A 471 8.40 2.20 1.76
N THR A 472 7.39 2.39 0.92
CA THR A 472 7.57 2.47 -0.54
C THR A 472 8.45 3.64 -0.93
N VAL A 473 8.22 4.81 -0.33
CA VAL A 473 9.07 6.01 -0.57
C VAL A 473 10.50 5.74 -0.13
N GLU A 474 10.71 5.20 1.07
CA GLU A 474 12.03 4.87 1.59
C GLU A 474 12.78 3.91 0.65
N ASN A 475 12.11 2.84 0.21
CA ASN A 475 12.70 1.87 -0.72
C ASN A 475 13.07 2.52 -2.06
N CYS A 476 12.22 3.38 -2.63
CA CYS A 476 12.50 4.07 -3.90
C CYS A 476 13.68 5.02 -3.78
N VAL A 477 13.76 5.82 -2.71
CA VAL A 477 14.84 6.79 -2.50
C VAL A 477 16.18 6.06 -2.36
N ASN A 478 16.23 4.99 -1.58
CA ASN A 478 17.47 4.22 -1.39
C ASN A 478 17.84 3.40 -2.64
N LEU A 479 16.88 2.93 -3.43
CA LEU A 479 17.13 2.25 -4.70
C LEU A 479 17.82 3.17 -5.73
N VAL A 480 17.32 4.40 -5.86
CA VAL A 480 17.87 5.40 -6.80
C VAL A 480 19.21 5.94 -6.30
N GLY A 481 19.32 6.16 -4.99
CA GLY A 481 20.42 6.90 -4.39
C GLY A 481 20.28 8.41 -4.60
N VAL A 482 20.98 9.17 -3.80
CA VAL A 482 20.76 10.63 -3.70
C VAL A 482 22.06 11.40 -3.79
N ASN A 483 22.08 12.48 -4.58
CA ASN A 483 23.22 13.39 -4.61
C ASN A 483 23.28 14.20 -3.32
N LEU A 484 24.34 13.98 -2.53
CA LEU A 484 24.55 14.61 -1.22
C LEU A 484 24.58 16.14 -1.28
N ASN A 485 25.10 16.68 -2.38
CA ASN A 485 25.32 18.11 -2.52
C ASN A 485 24.11 18.90 -3.05
N THR A 486 23.11 18.21 -3.63
CA THR A 486 21.93 18.88 -4.21
C THR A 486 20.62 18.49 -3.55
N ALA A 487 20.58 17.38 -2.81
CA ALA A 487 19.37 16.87 -2.21
C ALA A 487 18.75 17.81 -1.17
N SER A 488 17.41 17.89 -1.17
CA SER A 488 16.66 18.56 -0.11
C SER A 488 16.72 17.78 1.22
N SER A 489 16.46 18.45 2.34
CA SER A 489 16.33 17.77 3.64
C SER A 489 15.22 16.73 3.63
N HIS A 490 14.14 16.98 2.89
CA HIS A 490 13.01 16.04 2.75
C HIS A 490 13.44 14.74 2.06
N LEU A 491 14.20 14.84 0.96
CA LEU A 491 14.70 13.66 0.27
C LEU A 491 15.71 12.89 1.12
N LEU A 492 16.63 13.59 1.80
CA LEU A 492 17.62 13.01 2.71
C LEU A 492 16.97 12.27 3.90
N THR A 493 15.82 12.70 4.36
CA THR A 493 15.08 12.06 5.48
C THR A 493 14.75 10.60 5.19
N TYR A 494 14.54 10.23 3.95
CA TYR A 494 14.24 8.86 3.54
C TYR A 494 15.48 7.99 3.27
N ILE A 495 16.67 8.57 3.36
CA ILE A 495 17.91 7.78 3.26
C ILE A 495 18.08 6.93 4.53
N SER A 496 18.44 5.67 4.32
CA SER A 496 18.72 4.71 5.37
C SER A 496 19.61 5.32 6.47
N GLY A 497 19.20 5.21 7.72
CA GLY A 497 19.94 5.70 8.88
C GLY A 497 19.93 7.23 9.09
N LEU A 498 19.28 7.99 8.18
CA LEU A 498 19.15 9.43 8.33
C LEU A 498 17.80 9.83 8.93
N GLY A 499 17.33 10.32 9.74
CA GLY A 499 16.02 10.86 10.11
C GLY A 499 15.98 12.36 9.81
N PRO A 500 14.85 13.01 10.08
CA PRO A 500 14.67 14.43 9.77
C PRO A 500 15.75 15.34 10.35
N GLN A 501 16.22 15.04 11.56
CA GLN A 501 17.23 15.87 12.24
C GLN A 501 18.61 15.78 11.57
N LEU A 502 19.07 14.56 11.21
CA LEU A 502 20.34 14.37 10.52
C LEU A 502 20.28 14.93 9.10
N ALA A 503 19.16 14.74 8.40
CA ALA A 503 18.93 15.33 7.08
C ALA A 503 19.05 16.86 7.11
N GLN A 504 18.46 17.51 8.10
CA GLN A 504 18.57 18.96 8.27
C GLN A 504 20.00 19.38 8.64
N ASN A 505 20.68 18.64 9.51
CA ASN A 505 22.07 18.91 9.87
C ASN A 505 23.02 18.82 8.66
N ILE A 506 22.79 17.87 7.75
CA ILE A 506 23.55 17.75 6.49
C ILE A 506 23.37 18.99 5.63
N VAL A 507 22.11 19.46 5.47
CA VAL A 507 21.81 20.66 4.66
C VAL A 507 22.45 21.90 5.29
N ASN A 508 22.36 22.07 6.60
CA ASN A 508 22.99 23.20 7.32
C ASN A 508 24.51 23.16 7.18
N TYR A 509 25.14 22.00 7.41
CA TYR A 509 26.57 21.83 7.26
C TYR A 509 27.04 22.20 5.87
N ARG A 510 26.33 21.77 4.82
CA ARG A 510 26.60 22.10 3.43
C ARG A 510 26.48 23.61 3.14
N ALA A 511 25.50 24.26 3.76
CA ALA A 511 25.33 25.72 3.61
C ALA A 511 26.47 26.53 4.26
N GLU A 512 26.98 26.03 5.39
CA GLU A 512 28.05 26.73 6.17
C GLU A 512 29.44 26.41 5.64
N ASN A 513 29.71 25.17 5.19
CA ASN A 513 31.05 24.69 4.87
C ASN A 513 31.27 24.43 3.36
N GLY A 514 30.24 24.63 2.53
CA GLY A 514 30.27 24.31 1.11
C GLY A 514 29.96 22.84 0.80
N ALA A 515 30.12 22.47 -0.46
CA ALA A 515 29.82 21.13 -0.94
C ALA A 515 30.76 20.08 -0.33
N PHE A 516 30.24 18.91 -0.02
CA PHE A 516 31.02 17.75 0.41
C PHE A 516 31.94 17.29 -0.72
N ALA A 517 33.23 17.14 -0.43
CA ALA A 517 34.22 16.60 -1.36
C ALA A 517 34.38 15.09 -1.27
N SER A 518 33.95 14.46 -0.15
CA SER A 518 33.99 13.02 0.07
C SER A 518 32.91 12.56 1.01
N ARG A 519 32.52 11.27 0.91
CA ARG A 519 31.60 10.65 1.88
C ARG A 519 32.14 10.69 3.32
N LYS A 520 33.47 10.63 3.52
CA LYS A 520 34.07 10.69 4.85
C LYS A 520 33.75 11.99 5.58
N GLU A 521 33.52 13.07 4.87
CA GLU A 521 33.16 14.35 5.46
C GLU A 521 31.81 14.36 6.16
N LEU A 522 30.93 13.43 5.86
CA LEU A 522 29.68 13.22 6.61
C LEU A 522 29.92 13.03 8.11
N MET A 523 31.04 12.43 8.51
CA MET A 523 31.41 12.26 9.92
C MET A 523 31.64 13.60 10.66
N LYS A 524 31.80 14.70 9.93
CA LYS A 524 31.93 16.07 10.51
C LYS A 524 30.55 16.69 10.79
N VAL A 525 29.48 16.12 10.25
CA VAL A 525 28.10 16.63 10.44
C VAL A 525 27.67 16.42 11.89
N PRO A 526 27.10 17.44 12.57
CA PRO A 526 26.63 17.30 13.95
C PRO A 526 25.66 16.12 14.11
N ARG A 527 25.88 15.31 15.14
CA ARG A 527 25.11 14.08 15.45
C ARG A 527 25.27 12.92 14.47
N MET A 528 26.16 12.99 13.51
CA MET A 528 26.49 11.87 12.64
C MET A 528 27.36 10.88 13.41
N GLY A 529 26.78 9.79 13.87
CA GLY A 529 27.52 8.70 14.50
C GLY A 529 27.98 7.64 13.49
N ALA A 530 28.90 6.76 13.92
CA ALA A 530 29.43 5.68 13.08
C ALA A 530 28.32 4.79 12.48
N LYS A 531 27.30 4.48 13.24
CA LYS A 531 26.16 3.65 12.80
C LYS A 531 25.31 4.34 11.76
N ALA A 532 25.00 5.63 11.93
CA ALA A 532 24.25 6.39 10.95
C ALA A 532 25.06 6.53 9.63
N PHE A 533 26.37 6.79 9.73
CA PHE A 533 27.27 6.82 8.58
C PHE A 533 27.29 5.49 7.85
N GLU A 534 27.49 4.37 8.56
CA GLU A 534 27.44 3.03 7.98
C GLU A 534 26.17 2.80 7.17
N GLN A 535 25.01 3.16 7.72
CA GLN A 535 23.74 2.90 7.05
C GLN A 535 23.44 3.82 5.86
N CYS A 536 23.90 5.09 5.88
CA CYS A 536 23.58 6.07 4.85
C CYS A 536 24.60 6.17 3.72
N ALA A 537 25.88 5.94 4.00
CA ALA A 537 26.97 6.30 3.09
C ALA A 537 26.86 5.66 1.71
N GLY A 538 26.44 4.41 1.63
CA GLY A 538 26.27 3.69 0.37
C GLY A 538 25.16 4.23 -0.53
N PHE A 539 24.19 4.96 0.02
CA PHE A 539 23.06 5.52 -0.72
C PHE A 539 23.27 7.00 -1.15
N LEU A 540 24.31 7.64 -0.64
CA LEU A 540 24.64 9.02 -0.97
C LEU A 540 25.71 9.07 -2.06
N ARG A 541 25.52 9.94 -3.05
CA ARG A 541 26.40 10.10 -4.21
C ARG A 541 27.04 11.47 -4.18
N ILE A 542 28.32 11.56 -4.56
CA ILE A 542 29.04 12.81 -4.76
C ILE A 542 29.63 12.80 -6.16
N PRO A 543 28.94 13.38 -7.15
CA PRO A 543 29.51 13.54 -8.48
C PRO A 543 30.81 14.36 -8.42
N ASN A 544 31.80 13.95 -9.20
CA ASN A 544 33.11 14.60 -9.25
C ASN A 544 33.91 14.63 -7.92
N ALA A 545 33.66 13.66 -7.04
CA ALA A 545 34.46 13.48 -5.82
C ALA A 545 35.92 13.10 -6.15
N GLY A 546 36.83 13.40 -5.22
CA GLY A 546 38.22 12.99 -5.35
C GLY A 546 38.41 11.46 -5.43
N ASN A 547 37.57 10.68 -4.73
CA ASN A 547 37.49 9.25 -4.89
C ASN A 547 36.29 8.91 -5.82
N PRO A 548 36.52 8.30 -7.00
CA PRO A 548 35.44 7.96 -7.93
C PRO A 548 34.37 7.04 -7.34
N LEU A 549 34.72 6.24 -6.33
CA LEU A 549 33.78 5.35 -5.63
C LEU A 549 32.70 6.10 -4.86
N ASP A 550 32.93 7.36 -4.48
CA ASP A 550 31.92 8.18 -3.80
C ASP A 550 30.73 8.54 -4.71
N ASN A 551 30.86 8.34 -6.02
CA ASN A 551 29.74 8.45 -6.97
C ASN A 551 29.12 7.09 -7.37
N THR A 552 29.37 6.04 -6.62
CA THR A 552 28.85 4.69 -6.91
C THR A 552 27.95 4.19 -5.78
N ALA A 553 27.26 3.05 -5.95
CA ALA A 553 26.58 2.38 -4.86
C ALA A 553 27.50 1.42 -4.07
N VAL A 554 28.80 1.40 -4.35
CA VAL A 554 29.76 0.64 -3.55
C VAL A 554 29.81 1.23 -2.15
N HIS A 555 29.66 0.39 -1.14
CA HIS A 555 29.72 0.84 0.25
C HIS A 555 31.16 1.16 0.66
N PRO A 556 31.41 2.21 1.47
CA PRO A 556 32.77 2.58 1.88
C PRO A 556 33.55 1.44 2.56
N GLU A 557 32.91 0.54 3.26
CA GLU A 557 33.56 -0.64 3.85
C GLU A 557 34.18 -1.60 2.82
N SER A 558 33.71 -1.54 1.57
CA SER A 558 34.19 -2.39 0.46
C SER A 558 35.18 -1.67 -0.48
N TYR A 559 35.55 -0.41 -0.20
CA TYR A 559 36.47 0.33 -1.07
C TYR A 559 37.84 -0.35 -1.21
N HIS A 560 38.35 -0.89 -0.11
CA HIS A 560 39.63 -1.62 -0.11
C HIS A 560 39.66 -2.80 -1.10
N ILE A 561 38.50 -3.43 -1.38
CA ILE A 561 38.38 -4.53 -2.35
C ILE A 561 38.60 -4.01 -3.77
N VAL A 562 37.97 -2.89 -4.11
CA VAL A 562 38.10 -2.27 -5.43
C VAL A 562 39.50 -1.72 -5.63
N GLU A 563 40.09 -1.12 -4.59
CA GLU A 563 41.47 -0.67 -4.59
C GLU A 563 42.45 -1.84 -4.81
N GLN A 564 42.19 -2.98 -4.18
CA GLN A 564 42.99 -4.20 -4.40
C GLN A 564 42.81 -4.75 -5.83
N MET A 565 41.59 -4.76 -6.37
CA MET A 565 41.34 -5.14 -7.77
C MET A 565 42.12 -4.27 -8.76
N ALA A 566 42.13 -2.97 -8.54
CA ALA A 566 42.86 -2.01 -9.37
C ALA A 566 44.37 -2.25 -9.27
N LYS A 567 44.90 -2.44 -8.05
CA LYS A 567 46.30 -2.73 -7.80
C LYS A 567 46.77 -4.02 -8.48
N ASP A 568 45.96 -5.10 -8.38
CA ASP A 568 46.28 -6.38 -8.98
C ASP A 568 46.33 -6.33 -10.53
N LEU A 569 45.58 -5.39 -11.11
CA LEU A 569 45.58 -5.12 -12.55
C LEU A 569 46.57 -4.04 -12.98
N GLY A 570 47.31 -3.42 -12.03
CA GLY A 570 48.27 -2.39 -12.30
C GLY A 570 47.66 -1.06 -12.80
N CYS A 571 46.45 -0.74 -12.40
CA CYS A 571 45.72 0.46 -12.82
C CYS A 571 45.16 1.24 -11.61
N SER A 572 44.71 2.46 -11.86
CA SER A 572 43.96 3.25 -10.86
C SER A 572 42.48 2.80 -10.83
N VAL A 573 41.75 3.13 -9.73
CA VAL A 573 40.31 2.89 -9.61
C VAL A 573 39.54 3.62 -10.72
N ALA A 574 39.96 4.82 -11.10
CA ALA A 574 39.35 5.59 -12.17
C ALA A 574 39.49 4.89 -13.55
N GLU A 575 40.67 4.36 -13.85
CA GLU A 575 40.92 3.57 -15.06
C GLU A 575 40.11 2.27 -15.05
N LEU A 576 40.04 1.60 -13.91
CA LEU A 576 39.23 0.38 -13.76
C LEU A 576 37.74 0.64 -14.04
N ILE A 577 37.22 1.79 -13.62
CA ILE A 577 35.84 2.22 -13.91
C ILE A 577 35.68 2.56 -15.40
N ALA A 578 36.63 3.22 -16.01
CA ALA A 578 36.55 3.68 -17.39
C ALA A 578 36.69 2.54 -18.41
N ASP A 579 37.58 1.58 -18.15
CA ASP A 579 37.97 0.54 -19.12
C ASP A 579 37.24 -0.79 -18.87
N LYS A 580 36.41 -1.17 -19.84
CA LYS A 580 35.67 -2.43 -19.84
C LYS A 580 36.57 -3.67 -19.93
N GLU A 581 37.68 -3.58 -20.66
CA GLU A 581 38.59 -4.72 -20.85
C GLU A 581 39.38 -5.01 -19.56
N LEU A 582 39.72 -3.96 -18.78
CA LEU A 582 40.30 -4.14 -17.45
C LEU A 582 39.32 -4.86 -16.52
N ARG A 583 38.05 -4.43 -16.50
CA ARG A 583 37.02 -5.06 -15.65
C ARG A 583 36.80 -6.53 -16.00
N ARG A 584 36.86 -6.91 -17.27
CA ARG A 584 36.73 -8.32 -17.72
C ARG A 584 37.84 -9.26 -17.21
N LYS A 585 39.00 -8.69 -16.86
CA LYS A 585 40.12 -9.47 -16.31
C LYS A 585 39.97 -9.76 -14.83
N ILE A 586 39.02 -9.13 -14.15
CA ILE A 586 38.76 -9.37 -12.73
C ILE A 586 38.22 -10.78 -12.54
N GLN A 587 38.81 -11.53 -11.64
CA GLN A 587 38.36 -12.83 -11.17
C GLN A 587 37.77 -12.65 -9.77
N PRO A 588 36.42 -12.58 -9.64
CA PRO A 588 35.78 -12.23 -8.36
C PRO A 588 36.13 -13.20 -7.23
N GLU A 589 36.34 -14.48 -7.57
CA GLU A 589 36.66 -15.54 -6.60
C GLU A 589 37.91 -15.24 -5.77
N ARG A 590 38.85 -14.45 -6.27
CA ARG A 590 40.08 -14.07 -5.57
C ARG A 590 39.85 -13.10 -4.42
N TYR A 591 38.71 -12.43 -4.40
CA TYR A 591 38.36 -11.38 -3.44
C TYR A 591 37.31 -11.85 -2.42
N LEU A 592 37.02 -13.15 -2.39
CA LEU A 592 36.16 -13.75 -1.41
C LEU A 592 36.81 -13.69 -0.02
N SER A 593 36.02 -13.33 0.98
CA SER A 593 36.46 -13.30 2.39
C SER A 593 35.29 -13.75 3.29
N PRO A 594 35.53 -13.97 4.58
CA PRO A 594 34.45 -14.31 5.51
C PRO A 594 33.34 -13.26 5.61
N THR A 595 33.63 -12.02 5.26
CA THR A 595 32.69 -10.88 5.31
C THR A 595 32.19 -10.43 3.95
N VAL A 596 32.80 -10.91 2.84
CA VAL A 596 32.47 -10.50 1.46
C VAL A 596 32.28 -11.74 0.60
N GLY A 597 31.05 -11.98 0.23
CA GLY A 597 30.67 -13.11 -0.62
C GLY A 597 30.49 -12.72 -2.10
N MET A 598 30.16 -13.72 -2.89
CA MET A 598 29.91 -13.54 -4.33
C MET A 598 28.78 -12.54 -4.64
N PRO A 599 27.67 -12.44 -3.87
CA PRO A 599 26.63 -11.42 -4.09
C PRO A 599 27.19 -9.99 -4.05
N THR A 600 27.94 -9.65 -3.00
CA THR A 600 28.58 -8.32 -2.87
C THR A 600 29.57 -8.04 -4.00
N LEU A 601 30.40 -9.02 -4.37
CA LEU A 601 31.36 -8.85 -5.48
C LEU A 601 30.67 -8.61 -6.82
N LYS A 602 29.56 -9.30 -7.10
CA LYS A 602 28.74 -9.06 -8.30
C LYS A 602 28.14 -7.66 -8.32
N ASP A 603 27.61 -7.20 -7.18
CA ASP A 603 27.07 -5.85 -7.05
C ASP A 603 28.18 -4.79 -7.29
N ILE A 604 29.37 -4.98 -6.70
CA ILE A 604 30.51 -4.10 -6.92
C ILE A 604 30.86 -4.03 -8.42
N LEU A 605 30.98 -5.17 -9.11
CA LEU A 605 31.31 -5.20 -10.53
C LEU A 605 30.25 -4.52 -11.40
N GLN A 606 28.98 -4.68 -11.08
CA GLN A 606 27.88 -3.97 -11.78
C GLN A 606 27.97 -2.46 -11.59
N GLU A 607 28.29 -2.01 -10.37
CA GLU A 607 28.46 -0.58 -10.09
C GLU A 607 29.70 0.02 -10.78
N LEU A 608 30.79 -0.74 -10.88
CA LEU A 608 31.97 -0.30 -11.63
C LEU A 608 31.71 -0.23 -13.15
N GLU A 609 30.78 -1.05 -13.68
CA GLU A 609 30.41 -0.99 -15.09
C GLU A 609 29.64 0.29 -15.44
N LYS A 610 28.78 0.75 -14.54
CA LYS A 610 27.91 1.92 -14.74
C LYS A 610 27.81 2.74 -13.46
N PRO A 611 28.86 3.44 -13.06
CA PRO A 611 28.92 4.17 -11.80
C PRO A 611 27.85 5.27 -11.76
N GLY A 612 27.15 5.37 -10.64
CA GLY A 612 26.13 6.38 -10.43
C GLY A 612 24.92 6.32 -11.39
N ARG A 613 24.70 5.17 -12.03
CA ARG A 613 23.57 5.00 -12.95
C ARG A 613 22.24 5.16 -12.20
N ASP A 614 21.40 6.05 -12.73
CA ASP A 614 20.01 6.13 -12.34
C ASP A 614 19.26 4.89 -12.89
N PRO A 615 18.60 4.07 -12.06
CA PRO A 615 17.88 2.88 -12.52
C PRO A 615 16.62 3.23 -13.33
N ARG A 616 16.15 4.48 -13.32
CA ARG A 616 14.88 4.90 -13.93
C ARG A 616 14.90 5.00 -15.46
N GLY A 617 16.07 5.02 -16.07
CA GLY A 617 16.20 5.13 -17.54
C GLY A 617 15.83 6.52 -18.11
N PRO A 618 15.99 6.74 -19.42
CA PRO A 618 15.68 8.02 -20.07
C PRO A 618 14.18 8.20 -20.29
N ILE A 619 13.71 9.45 -20.23
CA ILE A 619 12.35 9.82 -20.55
C ILE A 619 12.09 9.67 -22.06
N LYS A 620 10.88 9.22 -22.43
CA LYS A 620 10.45 9.11 -23.82
C LYS A 620 9.32 10.09 -24.11
N VAL A 621 9.37 10.74 -25.27
CA VAL A 621 8.27 11.59 -25.75
C VAL A 621 7.13 10.70 -26.28
N PHE A 622 5.89 11.07 -26.00
CA PHE A 622 4.70 10.32 -26.38
C PHE A 622 3.70 11.25 -27.09
N GLU A 623 3.00 10.74 -28.10
CA GLU A 623 1.94 11.47 -28.79
C GLU A 623 0.66 10.63 -28.88
N PHE A 624 -0.47 11.23 -28.50
CA PHE A 624 -1.81 10.67 -28.72
C PHE A 624 -2.22 10.75 -30.19
N ASP A 625 -3.25 9.98 -30.57
CA ASP A 625 -3.84 10.09 -31.91
C ASP A 625 -4.56 11.44 -32.08
N LYS A 626 -4.18 12.17 -33.15
CA LYS A 626 -4.69 13.53 -33.44
C LYS A 626 -6.15 13.56 -33.90
N ASN A 627 -6.67 12.40 -34.34
CA ASN A 627 -8.01 12.27 -34.91
C ASN A 627 -9.08 11.93 -33.86
N VAL A 628 -8.66 11.55 -32.65
CA VAL A 628 -9.55 11.12 -31.55
C VAL A 628 -9.55 12.19 -30.46
N ARG A 629 -10.68 12.89 -30.30
CA ARG A 629 -10.83 14.01 -29.36
C ARG A 629 -11.94 13.80 -28.33
N THR A 630 -12.94 13.02 -28.68
CA THR A 630 -14.12 12.74 -27.86
C THR A 630 -14.47 11.27 -27.93
N ILE A 631 -15.32 10.82 -26.99
CA ILE A 631 -15.81 9.43 -26.98
C ILE A 631 -16.57 9.06 -28.27
N ASP A 632 -17.18 10.06 -28.94
CA ASP A 632 -17.96 9.87 -30.16
C ASP A 632 -17.08 9.61 -31.40
N ASP A 633 -15.81 9.94 -31.35
CA ASP A 633 -14.83 9.67 -32.41
C ASP A 633 -14.36 8.19 -32.39
N LEU A 634 -14.63 7.46 -31.30
CA LEU A 634 -14.18 6.09 -31.13
C LEU A 634 -15.01 5.10 -31.90
N ARG A 635 -14.34 4.16 -32.56
CA ARG A 635 -14.99 3.04 -33.29
C ARG A 635 -14.40 1.71 -32.79
N ILE A 636 -15.25 0.69 -32.69
CA ILE A 636 -14.82 -0.67 -32.34
C ILE A 636 -13.76 -1.14 -33.35
N GLY A 637 -12.69 -1.71 -32.83
CA GLY A 637 -11.55 -2.17 -33.63
C GLY A 637 -10.47 -1.12 -33.92
N MET A 638 -10.69 0.16 -33.53
CA MET A 638 -9.70 1.22 -33.70
C MET A 638 -8.49 0.98 -32.80
N GLU A 639 -7.28 1.07 -33.35
CA GLU A 639 -6.03 0.95 -32.63
C GLU A 639 -5.46 2.33 -32.29
N LEU A 640 -5.19 2.58 -31.02
CA LEU A 640 -4.80 3.88 -30.50
C LEU A 640 -3.56 3.78 -29.62
N PRO A 641 -2.68 4.79 -29.63
CA PRO A 641 -1.68 4.95 -28.61
C PRO A 641 -2.34 5.43 -27.31
N GLY A 642 -1.87 4.94 -26.18
CA GLY A 642 -2.38 5.32 -24.87
C GLY A 642 -1.30 5.32 -23.80
N ILE A 643 -1.59 5.96 -22.68
CA ILE A 643 -0.75 5.96 -21.49
C ILE A 643 -1.53 5.33 -20.33
N VAL A 644 -0.91 4.37 -19.66
CA VAL A 644 -1.49 3.76 -18.45
C VAL A 644 -1.54 4.81 -17.34
N GLY A 645 -2.75 5.22 -16.96
CA GLY A 645 -2.97 6.25 -15.94
C GLY A 645 -3.17 5.69 -14.54
N ASN A 646 -3.76 4.50 -14.41
CA ASN A 646 -4.01 3.84 -13.14
C ASN A 646 -4.10 2.33 -13.33
N ILE A 647 -3.64 1.57 -12.33
CA ILE A 647 -3.72 0.11 -12.30
C ILE A 647 -4.52 -0.34 -11.09
N THR A 648 -5.41 -1.31 -11.31
CA THR A 648 -6.26 -1.93 -10.30
C THR A 648 -6.14 -3.44 -10.40
N ASN A 649 -6.63 -4.19 -9.41
CA ASN A 649 -6.60 -5.67 -9.45
C ASN A 649 -7.38 -6.29 -10.61
N PHE A 650 -8.34 -5.57 -11.20
CA PHE A 650 -9.18 -6.06 -12.28
C PHE A 650 -8.75 -5.57 -13.67
N GLY A 651 -7.73 -4.72 -13.75
CA GLY A 651 -7.22 -4.22 -15.02
C GLY A 651 -6.51 -2.87 -14.92
N ALA A 652 -6.24 -2.28 -16.07
CA ALA A 652 -5.56 -1.00 -16.20
C ALA A 652 -6.45 0.05 -16.88
N PHE A 653 -6.46 1.25 -16.34
CA PHE A 653 -7.08 2.41 -16.96
C PHE A 653 -6.05 3.11 -17.84
N VAL A 654 -6.43 3.35 -19.09
CA VAL A 654 -5.55 3.94 -20.10
C VAL A 654 -6.16 5.25 -20.60
N ASP A 655 -5.37 6.30 -20.52
CA ASP A 655 -5.63 7.54 -21.20
C ASP A 655 -5.31 7.37 -22.70
N ILE A 656 -6.31 7.49 -23.55
CA ILE A 656 -6.19 7.36 -25.02
C ILE A 656 -6.31 8.71 -25.72
N GLY A 657 -6.10 9.78 -24.97
CA GLY A 657 -6.19 11.13 -25.53
C GLY A 657 -7.60 11.74 -25.51
N ILE A 658 -8.58 11.19 -24.79
CA ILE A 658 -9.93 11.78 -24.60
C ILE A 658 -10.24 11.97 -23.10
N LYS A 659 -11.32 12.66 -22.75
CA LYS A 659 -11.66 12.99 -21.38
C LYS A 659 -11.88 11.75 -20.51
N GLU A 660 -12.43 10.69 -21.09
CA GLU A 660 -12.73 9.43 -20.45
C GLU A 660 -11.59 8.42 -20.65
N ASN A 661 -11.13 7.80 -19.57
CA ASN A 661 -10.14 6.73 -19.65
C ASN A 661 -10.80 5.43 -20.10
N GLY A 662 -10.11 4.68 -20.96
CA GLY A 662 -10.51 3.33 -21.31
C GLY A 662 -10.02 2.31 -20.31
N LEU A 663 -10.78 1.23 -20.07
CA LEU A 663 -10.42 0.11 -19.21
C LEU A 663 -9.92 -1.06 -20.05
N ILE A 664 -8.73 -1.54 -19.78
CA ILE A 664 -8.25 -2.86 -20.20
C ILE A 664 -8.51 -3.83 -19.04
N HIS A 665 -9.50 -4.70 -19.18
CA HIS A 665 -9.76 -5.72 -18.18
C HIS A 665 -8.58 -6.70 -18.10
N LEU A 666 -8.36 -7.33 -16.94
CA LEU A 666 -7.28 -8.27 -16.68
C LEU A 666 -7.11 -9.33 -17.78
N SER A 667 -8.22 -9.89 -18.27
CA SER A 667 -8.25 -10.87 -19.37
C SER A 667 -7.90 -10.31 -20.74
N GLN A 668 -7.76 -8.99 -20.88
CA GLN A 668 -7.47 -8.29 -22.12
C GLN A 668 -6.07 -7.67 -22.17
N LEU A 669 -5.27 -7.89 -21.13
CA LEU A 669 -3.88 -7.41 -21.05
C LEU A 669 -2.91 -8.27 -21.86
N ALA A 670 -3.09 -9.60 -21.85
CA ALA A 670 -2.25 -10.55 -22.58
C ALA A 670 -3.03 -11.81 -22.94
N GLN A 671 -2.52 -12.59 -23.90
CA GLN A 671 -3.11 -13.89 -24.29
C GLN A 671 -2.93 -14.98 -23.22
N LYS A 672 -1.97 -14.82 -22.30
CA LYS A 672 -1.76 -15.72 -21.17
C LYS A 672 -2.61 -15.29 -19.96
N TYR A 673 -2.84 -16.23 -19.05
CA TYR A 673 -3.47 -15.90 -17.77
C TYR A 673 -2.61 -14.90 -17.00
N VAL A 674 -3.21 -13.78 -16.61
CA VAL A 674 -2.59 -12.71 -15.83
C VAL A 674 -3.27 -12.64 -14.48
N SER A 675 -2.52 -12.79 -13.41
CA SER A 675 -3.02 -12.67 -12.04
C SER A 675 -2.88 -11.25 -11.49
N ASN A 676 -1.85 -10.55 -11.93
CA ASN A 676 -1.53 -9.20 -11.50
C ASN A 676 -1.24 -8.31 -12.72
N PRO A 677 -2.02 -7.26 -12.97
CA PRO A 677 -1.79 -6.35 -14.09
C PRO A 677 -0.39 -5.73 -14.15
N ASN A 678 0.24 -5.51 -12.97
CA ASN A 678 1.59 -4.93 -12.87
C ASN A 678 2.70 -5.82 -13.47
N GLU A 679 2.40 -7.10 -13.74
CA GLU A 679 3.33 -7.99 -14.47
C GLU A 679 3.39 -7.67 -15.97
N ILE A 680 2.38 -6.99 -16.50
CA ILE A 680 2.23 -6.73 -17.93
C ILE A 680 2.37 -5.24 -18.26
N VAL A 681 1.81 -4.36 -17.42
CA VAL A 681 1.82 -2.91 -17.62
C VAL A 681 2.25 -2.17 -16.37
N SER A 682 2.80 -0.96 -16.58
CA SER A 682 3.22 -0.05 -15.52
C SER A 682 2.54 1.31 -15.69
N ILE A 683 2.34 2.06 -14.60
CA ILE A 683 1.82 3.43 -14.66
C ILE A 683 2.75 4.29 -15.53
N HIS A 684 2.16 5.16 -16.33
CA HIS A 684 2.80 5.98 -17.35
C HIS A 684 3.47 5.19 -18.49
N GLN A 685 3.28 3.88 -18.54
CA GLN A 685 3.73 3.10 -19.69
C GLN A 685 2.93 3.50 -20.93
N GLN A 686 3.65 3.74 -22.00
CA GLN A 686 3.08 3.90 -23.33
C GLN A 686 2.65 2.53 -23.85
N VAL A 687 1.39 2.41 -24.25
CA VAL A 687 0.81 1.17 -24.77
C VAL A 687 0.05 1.45 -26.06
N ARG A 688 -0.06 0.44 -26.90
CA ARG A 688 -1.03 0.44 -28.00
C ARG A 688 -2.23 -0.40 -27.59
N VAL A 689 -3.41 0.13 -27.82
CA VAL A 689 -4.67 -0.50 -27.41
C VAL A 689 -5.65 -0.52 -28.56
N LYS A 690 -6.56 -1.48 -28.55
CA LYS A 690 -7.65 -1.59 -29.50
C LYS A 690 -8.97 -1.42 -28.77
N VAL A 691 -9.89 -0.66 -29.35
CA VAL A 691 -11.22 -0.42 -28.80
C VAL A 691 -12.10 -1.66 -28.98
N LEU A 692 -12.59 -2.23 -27.88
CA LEU A 692 -13.50 -3.39 -27.84
C LEU A 692 -14.97 -2.97 -27.84
N SER A 693 -15.31 -2.01 -26.99
CA SER A 693 -16.66 -1.47 -26.90
C SER A 693 -16.66 -0.03 -26.39
N VAL A 694 -17.68 0.73 -26.79
CA VAL A 694 -17.89 2.10 -26.35
C VAL A 694 -19.34 2.23 -25.88
N ASP A 695 -19.55 2.65 -24.65
CA ASP A 695 -20.85 2.99 -24.07
C ASP A 695 -20.88 4.50 -23.81
N THR A 696 -21.46 5.24 -24.72
CA THR A 696 -21.51 6.71 -24.69
C THR A 696 -22.42 7.23 -23.59
N GLU A 697 -23.49 6.50 -23.23
CA GLU A 697 -24.43 6.88 -22.15
C GLU A 697 -23.76 6.78 -20.78
N ARG A 698 -23.02 5.70 -20.55
CA ARG A 698 -22.30 5.44 -19.28
C ARG A 698 -20.87 5.97 -19.31
N LYS A 699 -20.42 6.53 -20.43
CA LYS A 699 -19.04 7.00 -20.65
C LYS A 699 -18.00 5.93 -20.31
N ARG A 700 -18.25 4.70 -20.75
CA ARG A 700 -17.36 3.55 -20.51
C ARG A 700 -16.75 3.08 -21.83
N ILE A 701 -15.43 2.89 -21.82
CA ILE A 701 -14.65 2.42 -22.97
C ILE A 701 -13.91 1.17 -22.54
N GLN A 702 -14.11 0.07 -23.28
CA GLN A 702 -13.35 -1.15 -23.06
C GLN A 702 -12.28 -1.28 -24.12
N LEU A 703 -11.07 -1.61 -23.66
CA LEU A 703 -9.87 -1.71 -24.48
C LEU A 703 -9.23 -3.09 -24.35
N THR A 704 -8.40 -3.45 -25.32
CA THR A 704 -7.56 -4.64 -25.27
C THR A 704 -6.15 -4.34 -25.78
N MET A 705 -5.18 -5.05 -25.24
CA MET A 705 -3.81 -5.12 -25.77
C MET A 705 -3.59 -6.39 -26.63
N ILE A 706 -4.58 -7.28 -26.69
CA ILE A 706 -4.49 -8.54 -27.43
C ILE A 706 -4.73 -8.28 -28.91
N GLY A 707 -3.81 -8.75 -29.77
CA GLY A 707 -3.94 -8.62 -31.23
C GLY A 707 -3.77 -7.19 -31.75
N VAL A 708 -3.03 -6.37 -31.04
CA VAL A 708 -2.63 -5.03 -31.46
C VAL A 708 -1.29 -5.11 -32.17
N SER A 709 -1.16 -4.40 -33.29
CA SER A 709 0.11 -4.30 -34.03
C SER A 709 1.14 -3.53 -33.20
N GLY A 710 2.23 -4.19 -32.80
CA GLY A 710 3.31 -3.63 -31.96
C GLY A 710 4.15 -2.59 -32.68
#